data_40a89ea1e0f7a73fc277aa578e01f7c3
#
_entry.id   40a89ea1e0f7a73fc277aa578e01f7c3
#
_cell.length_a   1.000
_cell.length_b   1.000
_cell.length_c   1.000
_cell.angle_alpha   90.00
_cell.angle_beta   90.00
_cell.angle_gamma   90.00
#
_symmetry.space_group_name_H-M   'P 1'
#
loop_
_entity.id
_entity.type
_entity.pdbx_description
1 polymer ?
#
loop_
_entity_poly.entity_id
_entity_poly.type
_entity_poly.pdbx_seq_one_letter_code
_entity_poly.pdbx_strand_id
1 'polypeptide(L)'
;MRIIEKYIDLIISLFYYYFKAKKNGDLIMDKYARFRYQPCIPMGADGRKLTGSPEHTALSRKAAGEGMVLLKNDDNALPLKKDEKVALFGKATIEYIKGGGGSGDVFCAYTHNIYDGFAQKEKEGKISVYMPTVDFYKEYVKKESRKIPTRAEIEKTWDIVNAMDFCRKKDDIVYDTFASMHVVEAEAPDELISAAAENADTAIITLSRFSAEGVDRRAISGDYYLSDAEKSLIDRVSSAFKKTIVVLNSGGVVDCEHFAENDKVQGILCGWQGGMEGGMAVADILCGDVNPSGKLGDTIPKSYDCYENGKMFQTGYEHLDYEDDIYVGYRYFETIPGAAEKVRYPFGFGLSYTDFEMSGAFCGESEGKIVAVVTVKNIGKVSGKEVVQLYYSAPQGKLGKPSKELAAFAKTKLLAPGESQTVALSFDINDMASFDDLGKIQKSAFVLEKGTYKFSLGNSVRNTRLLDYEFTANEDIIVKQSKSLLKPFKLEKRLLADGSYETLPQSEPSYDSGKNNLADAKAPDEAVMFDYVGEKISLDDFIRQFTVDELIDFVGGHQNQPGVCNTGAFGGLKRLDIPPIPTADGPAGVRLNAKTGAPTTAWPCATLLACTWNTELIKEVGSAGGAELRENNLGVWLAPAMNIHRNPLCGRNFEYFSEDPLLAGKCSAADVRGIQSRKVAASVKHFACNNRESNRFECDSRVSERALREIYLRGFEICIKEADPWTVMSSYNIINGCHTSTSYELLTEILKGEWGFKGMVTTDWGVHSHHSDEILAGNDLKMGEGEPNELKEAYENGKITRADLEACVRRILVMTINVAE
;
A
#
# COMPACT_ATOMS: atom_id res chain seq x y z
N MET A 1 9.73 -50.89 9.71
CA MET A 1 10.91 -50.83 8.85
C MET A 1 10.72 -49.90 7.64
N ARG A 2 9.79 -50.15 6.70
CA ARG A 2 9.60 -49.25 5.52
C ARG A 2 9.30 -47.77 5.80
N ILE A 3 8.72 -47.40 6.93
CA ILE A 3 8.47 -46.00 7.32
C ILE A 3 9.75 -45.35 7.82
N ILE A 4 10.55 -46.09 8.57
CA ILE A 4 11.84 -45.60 9.09
C ILE A 4 12.85 -45.43 7.95
N GLU A 5 12.89 -46.35 6.97
CA GLU A 5 13.72 -46.24 5.75
C GLU A 5 13.34 -45.00 4.93
N LYS A 6 12.05 -44.73 4.72
CA LYS A 6 11.61 -43.50 4.07
C LYS A 6 11.99 -42.20 4.79
N TYR A 7 11.98 -42.21 6.13
CA TYR A 7 12.44 -41.07 6.93
C TYR A 7 13.97 -40.93 6.89
N ILE A 8 14.71 -42.02 6.86
CA ILE A 8 16.17 -42.02 6.72
C ILE A 8 16.55 -41.51 5.33
N ASP A 9 15.89 -41.99 4.28
CA ASP A 9 16.12 -41.53 2.90
C ASP A 9 15.74 -40.05 2.75
N LEU A 10 14.68 -39.57 3.41
CA LEU A 10 14.28 -38.16 3.42
C LEU A 10 15.30 -37.29 4.17
N ILE A 11 15.82 -37.79 5.30
CA ILE A 11 16.86 -37.10 6.08
C ILE A 11 18.21 -37.10 5.33
N ILE A 12 18.58 -38.20 4.70
CA ILE A 12 19.80 -38.29 3.87
C ILE A 12 19.65 -37.40 2.63
N SER A 13 18.48 -37.37 2.01
CA SER A 13 18.16 -36.47 0.89
C SER A 13 18.22 -35.01 1.30
N LEU A 14 17.62 -34.65 2.43
CA LEU A 14 17.69 -33.30 3.02
C LEU A 14 19.14 -32.93 3.37
N PHE A 15 19.93 -33.83 3.92
CA PHE A 15 21.34 -33.61 4.24
C PHE A 15 22.17 -33.40 2.95
N TYR A 16 21.91 -34.18 1.91
CA TYR A 16 22.60 -34.07 0.62
C TYR A 16 22.20 -32.80 -0.16
N TYR A 17 20.96 -32.29 0.05
CA TYR A 17 20.44 -31.07 -0.58
C TYR A 17 20.92 -29.79 0.11
N TYR A 18 21.17 -29.83 1.43
CA TYR A 18 21.62 -28.65 2.18
C TYR A 18 23.12 -28.46 2.23
N PHE A 19 23.90 -29.52 1.93
CA PHE A 19 25.34 -29.47 2.02
C PHE A 19 26.00 -29.95 0.72
N LYS A 20 26.75 -29.05 0.06
CA LYS A 20 27.66 -29.46 -1.01
C LYS A 20 28.94 -30.05 -0.41
N ALA A 21 29.34 -31.23 -0.81
CA ALA A 21 30.62 -31.80 -0.44
C ALA A 21 31.76 -30.99 -1.10
N LYS A 22 32.62 -30.35 -0.33
CA LYS A 22 33.88 -29.82 -0.84
C LYS A 22 34.82 -30.96 -1.23
N LYS A 23 35.74 -30.71 -2.19
CA LYS A 23 36.81 -31.62 -2.64
C LYS A 23 37.67 -32.16 -1.48
N ASN A 24 37.56 -31.59 -0.28
CA ASN A 24 38.31 -31.98 0.94
C ASN A 24 37.43 -32.57 2.05
N GLY A 25 36.18 -32.97 1.76
CA GLY A 25 35.32 -33.66 2.73
C GLY A 25 34.55 -32.75 3.73
N ASP A 26 34.73 -31.45 3.66
CA ASP A 26 33.92 -30.50 4.44
C ASP A 26 32.54 -30.29 3.83
N LEU A 27 31.50 -30.43 4.63
CA LEU A 27 30.12 -30.08 4.24
C LEU A 27 29.91 -28.56 4.33
N ILE A 28 29.55 -27.93 3.21
CA ILE A 28 29.19 -26.50 3.16
C ILE A 28 27.71 -26.40 2.91
N MET A 29 27.06 -25.56 3.70
CA MET A 29 25.67 -25.20 3.45
C MET A 29 25.54 -24.46 2.11
N ASP A 30 24.67 -24.93 1.24
CA ASP A 30 24.34 -24.23 -0.02
C ASP A 30 23.51 -23.02 0.30
N LYS A 31 24.09 -21.82 0.12
CA LYS A 31 23.46 -20.52 0.40
C LYS A 31 22.14 -20.27 -0.36
N TYR A 32 21.95 -21.04 -1.43
CA TYR A 32 20.79 -20.91 -2.33
C TYR A 32 19.94 -22.17 -2.39
N ALA A 33 20.11 -23.09 -1.42
CA ALA A 33 19.44 -24.40 -1.41
C ALA A 33 17.91 -24.30 -1.62
N ARG A 34 17.25 -23.31 -0.97
CA ARG A 34 15.81 -23.13 -1.09
C ARG A 34 15.35 -22.82 -2.51
N PHE A 35 16.17 -22.15 -3.32
CA PHE A 35 15.82 -21.82 -4.71
C PHE A 35 16.19 -22.93 -5.70
N ARG A 36 17.16 -23.77 -5.37
CA ARG A 36 17.63 -24.85 -6.23
C ARG A 36 16.82 -26.14 -6.07
N TYR A 37 16.39 -26.44 -4.85
CA TYR A 37 15.86 -27.77 -4.50
C TYR A 37 14.39 -27.76 -4.06
N GLN A 38 13.84 -26.60 -3.77
CA GLN A 38 12.44 -26.39 -3.44
C GLN A 38 11.75 -27.37 -2.44
N PRO A 39 12.33 -27.84 -1.37
CA PRO A 39 11.50 -28.24 -0.25
C PRO A 39 11.04 -27.01 0.50
N CYS A 40 9.73 -26.78 0.64
CA CYS A 40 9.21 -25.77 1.52
C CYS A 40 9.53 -26.14 2.99
N ILE A 41 10.38 -25.37 3.66
CA ILE A 41 10.83 -25.66 5.01
C ILE A 41 9.98 -24.88 6.01
N PRO A 42 9.32 -25.60 6.97
CA PRO A 42 8.59 -24.94 8.04
C PRO A 42 9.48 -23.96 8.83
N MET A 43 8.98 -22.74 9.01
CA MET A 43 9.68 -21.64 9.68
C MET A 43 9.28 -21.47 11.15
N GLY A 44 8.26 -22.20 11.63
CA GLY A 44 7.86 -22.18 13.02
C GLY A 44 8.91 -22.80 13.96
N ALA A 45 9.11 -22.19 15.12
CA ALA A 45 10.07 -22.66 16.12
C ALA A 45 9.80 -24.11 16.61
N ASP A 46 8.58 -24.57 16.47
CA ASP A 46 8.13 -25.92 16.80
C ASP A 46 8.09 -26.88 15.58
N GLY A 47 8.64 -26.45 14.43
CA GLY A 47 8.69 -27.22 13.21
C GLY A 47 7.37 -27.22 12.42
N ARG A 48 6.36 -26.40 12.77
CA ARG A 48 5.13 -26.22 12.00
C ARG A 48 5.33 -25.15 10.91
N LYS A 49 4.48 -25.21 9.89
CA LYS A 49 4.36 -24.14 8.89
C LYS A 49 3.70 -22.92 9.49
N LEU A 50 4.23 -21.74 9.15
CA LEU A 50 3.65 -20.43 9.50
C LEU A 50 2.64 -19.96 8.46
N THR A 51 2.72 -20.43 7.21
CA THR A 51 1.82 -20.08 6.10
C THR A 51 0.36 -20.37 6.48
N GLY A 52 -0.44 -19.32 6.63
CA GLY A 52 -1.86 -19.43 7.04
C GLY A 52 -2.04 -19.96 8.46
N SER A 53 -1.04 -19.87 9.34
CA SER A 53 -1.08 -20.39 10.71
C SER A 53 -2.06 -19.62 11.61
N PRO A 54 -2.50 -20.22 12.73
CA PRO A 54 -3.33 -19.54 13.73
C PRO A 54 -2.66 -18.28 14.28
N GLU A 55 -1.35 -18.25 14.40
CA GLU A 55 -0.58 -17.08 14.88
C GLU A 55 -0.68 -15.93 13.86
N HIS A 56 -0.54 -16.22 12.57
CA HIS A 56 -0.68 -15.23 11.51
C HIS A 56 -2.12 -14.73 11.36
N THR A 57 -3.11 -15.63 11.42
CA THR A 57 -4.53 -15.22 11.37
C THR A 57 -4.92 -14.39 12.59
N ALA A 58 -4.40 -14.69 13.78
CA ALA A 58 -4.58 -13.86 14.98
C ALA A 58 -3.93 -12.47 14.84
N LEU A 59 -2.74 -12.39 14.21
CA LEU A 59 -2.08 -11.12 13.91
C LEU A 59 -2.91 -10.31 12.89
N SER A 60 -3.48 -10.96 11.86
CA SER A 60 -4.38 -10.32 10.90
C SER A 60 -5.60 -9.70 11.60
N ARG A 61 -6.26 -10.46 12.51
CA ARG A 61 -7.38 -9.96 13.32
C ARG A 61 -6.97 -8.78 14.22
N LYS A 62 -5.81 -8.87 14.90
CA LYS A 62 -5.24 -7.79 15.70
C LYS A 62 -5.02 -6.52 14.87
N ALA A 63 -4.39 -6.66 13.71
CA ALA A 63 -4.10 -5.52 12.83
C ALA A 63 -5.38 -4.89 12.26
N ALA A 64 -6.37 -5.71 11.89
CA ALA A 64 -7.68 -5.23 11.47
C ALA A 64 -8.37 -4.41 12.56
N GLY A 65 -8.46 -4.96 13.78
CA GLY A 65 -9.09 -4.27 14.90
C GLY A 65 -8.39 -2.97 15.31
N GLU A 66 -7.05 -2.90 15.17
CA GLU A 66 -6.29 -1.69 15.52
C GLU A 66 -6.41 -0.58 14.47
N GLY A 67 -6.71 -0.91 13.20
CA GLY A 67 -6.80 0.05 12.10
C GLY A 67 -8.24 0.46 11.73
N MET A 68 -9.27 -0.26 12.18
CA MET A 68 -10.65 0.16 11.98
C MET A 68 -10.95 1.46 12.71
N VAL A 69 -11.69 2.38 12.08
CA VAL A 69 -11.90 3.74 12.58
C VAL A 69 -13.34 3.97 12.99
N LEU A 70 -13.55 4.30 14.27
CA LEU A 70 -14.86 4.71 14.77
C LEU A 70 -15.10 6.19 14.38
N LEU A 71 -16.09 6.43 13.51
CA LEU A 71 -16.39 7.76 12.97
C LEU A 71 -17.51 8.49 13.73
N LYS A 72 -18.45 7.72 14.31
CA LYS A 72 -19.57 8.27 15.08
C LYS A 72 -19.92 7.34 16.23
N ASN A 73 -20.25 7.87 17.39
CA ASN A 73 -20.69 7.13 18.58
C ASN A 73 -21.55 8.02 19.49
N ASP A 74 -22.72 8.39 19.01
CA ASP A 74 -23.64 9.25 19.72
C ASP A 74 -24.26 8.49 20.89
N ASP A 75 -24.47 9.19 21.99
CA ASP A 75 -25.06 8.67 23.23
C ASP A 75 -24.38 7.39 23.78
N ASN A 76 -23.12 7.16 23.44
CA ASN A 76 -22.39 5.94 23.76
C ASN A 76 -23.13 4.67 23.25
N ALA A 77 -23.61 4.72 22.01
CA ALA A 77 -24.31 3.62 21.36
C ALA A 77 -23.44 2.35 21.28
N LEU A 78 -22.14 2.55 21.22
CA LEU A 78 -21.09 1.52 21.25
C LEU A 78 -20.18 1.71 22.47
N PRO A 79 -19.61 0.63 23.03
CA PRO A 79 -19.81 -0.77 22.61
C PRO A 79 -21.22 -1.27 22.96
N LEU A 80 -21.64 -2.34 22.25
CA LEU A 80 -22.87 -3.05 22.52
C LEU A 80 -22.88 -3.53 23.99
N LYS A 81 -24.05 -3.48 24.62
CA LYS A 81 -24.18 -3.92 26.01
C LYS A 81 -24.26 -5.44 26.07
N LYS A 82 -23.90 -6.00 27.23
CA LYS A 82 -24.08 -7.42 27.49
C LYS A 82 -25.55 -7.81 27.34
N ASP A 83 -25.80 -8.99 26.74
CA ASP A 83 -27.09 -9.56 26.47
C ASP A 83 -27.95 -8.75 25.46
N GLU A 84 -27.39 -7.74 24.82
CA GLU A 84 -28.06 -6.96 23.77
C GLU A 84 -28.38 -7.83 22.54
N LYS A 85 -29.58 -7.71 22.01
CA LYS A 85 -29.99 -8.44 20.83
C LYS A 85 -29.85 -7.59 19.58
N VAL A 86 -29.10 -8.11 18.59
CA VAL A 86 -28.77 -7.39 17.35
C VAL A 86 -29.45 -7.99 16.13
N ALA A 87 -29.92 -7.14 15.23
CA ALA A 87 -30.39 -7.52 13.89
C ALA A 87 -29.38 -7.04 12.84
N LEU A 88 -28.90 -7.97 12.02
CA LEU A 88 -27.87 -7.70 11.00
C LEU A 88 -28.53 -7.48 9.64
N PHE A 89 -28.23 -6.36 9.00
CA PHE A 89 -28.75 -5.96 7.71
C PHE A 89 -27.64 -5.67 6.72
N GLY A 90 -27.98 -5.67 5.44
CA GLY A 90 -27.06 -5.45 4.32
C GLY A 90 -26.44 -6.75 3.82
N LYS A 91 -26.32 -6.87 2.50
CA LYS A 91 -25.74 -8.05 1.84
C LYS A 91 -24.31 -8.35 2.32
N ALA A 92 -23.57 -7.30 2.67
CA ALA A 92 -22.19 -7.42 3.16
C ALA A 92 -22.07 -8.09 4.54
N THR A 93 -23.18 -8.28 5.26
CA THR A 93 -23.21 -9.15 6.44
C THR A 93 -22.75 -10.57 6.11
N ILE A 94 -23.07 -11.05 4.90
CA ILE A 94 -22.73 -12.40 4.39
C ILE A 94 -21.67 -12.34 3.31
N GLU A 95 -21.78 -11.44 2.33
CA GLU A 95 -20.80 -11.22 1.27
C GLU A 95 -19.77 -10.17 1.72
N TYR A 96 -18.85 -10.57 2.58
CA TYR A 96 -17.78 -9.71 3.09
C TYR A 96 -16.65 -9.57 2.07
N ILE A 97 -16.17 -8.36 1.83
CA ILE A 97 -15.03 -8.07 0.95
C ILE A 97 -13.75 -8.04 1.78
N LYS A 98 -12.97 -9.13 1.71
CA LYS A 98 -11.71 -9.26 2.47
C LYS A 98 -10.58 -8.36 2.00
N GLY A 99 -10.54 -8.06 0.69
CA GLY A 99 -9.48 -7.31 0.02
C GLY A 99 -9.88 -6.95 -1.41
N GLY A 100 -9.02 -6.21 -2.12
CA GLY A 100 -9.23 -5.85 -3.51
C GLY A 100 -8.86 -6.97 -4.48
N GLY A 101 -9.24 -6.79 -5.75
CA GLY A 101 -8.96 -7.73 -6.83
C GLY A 101 -7.65 -7.47 -7.56
N GLY A 102 -7.35 -8.31 -8.54
CA GLY A 102 -6.11 -8.25 -9.31
C GLY A 102 -4.92 -8.81 -8.54
N SER A 103 -3.80 -8.12 -8.54
CA SER A 103 -2.59 -8.50 -7.79
C SER A 103 -2.82 -8.54 -6.28
N GLY A 104 -3.80 -7.77 -5.78
CA GLY A 104 -4.19 -7.74 -4.36
C GLY A 104 -5.06 -8.90 -3.91
N ASP A 105 -5.56 -9.79 -4.81
CA ASP A 105 -6.36 -10.93 -4.39
C ASP A 105 -5.49 -12.07 -3.84
N VAL A 106 -5.83 -12.53 -2.63
CA VAL A 106 -5.08 -13.52 -1.87
C VAL A 106 -5.89 -14.81 -1.76
N PHE A 107 -5.28 -15.95 -2.11
CA PHE A 107 -5.85 -17.26 -1.87
C PHE A 107 -5.67 -17.63 -0.39
N CYS A 108 -6.74 -17.53 0.40
CA CYS A 108 -6.79 -17.92 1.81
C CYS A 108 -7.73 -19.10 2.04
N ALA A 109 -7.57 -19.79 3.16
CA ALA A 109 -8.35 -21.00 3.47
C ALA A 109 -9.83 -20.71 3.74
N TYR A 110 -10.13 -19.54 4.28
CA TYR A 110 -11.46 -19.06 4.63
C TYR A 110 -11.48 -17.54 4.73
N THR A 111 -12.67 -16.98 4.82
CA THR A 111 -12.88 -15.57 5.19
C THR A 111 -14.04 -15.53 6.18
N HIS A 112 -13.81 -14.96 7.36
CA HIS A 112 -14.89 -14.74 8.32
C HIS A 112 -15.66 -13.47 7.94
N ASN A 113 -16.95 -13.61 7.68
CA ASN A 113 -17.83 -12.49 7.40
C ASN A 113 -18.34 -11.84 8.69
N ILE A 114 -19.16 -10.80 8.57
CA ILE A 114 -19.71 -10.07 9.72
C ILE A 114 -20.55 -10.98 10.61
N TYR A 115 -21.42 -11.82 10.01
CA TYR A 115 -22.24 -12.75 10.77
C TYR A 115 -21.38 -13.76 11.56
N ASP A 116 -20.30 -14.27 10.99
CA ASP A 116 -19.41 -15.23 11.68
C ASP A 116 -18.83 -14.61 12.96
N GLY A 117 -18.44 -13.31 12.90
CA GLY A 117 -17.99 -12.58 14.07
C GLY A 117 -19.07 -12.47 15.15
N PHE A 118 -20.28 -12.09 14.78
CA PHE A 118 -21.38 -11.98 15.74
C PHE A 118 -21.84 -13.33 16.28
N ALA A 119 -21.85 -14.38 15.43
CA ALA A 119 -22.16 -15.75 15.88
C ALA A 119 -21.15 -16.25 16.93
N GLN A 120 -19.88 -15.84 16.82
CA GLN A 120 -18.89 -16.13 17.86
C GLN A 120 -19.21 -15.36 19.16
N LYS A 121 -19.58 -14.08 19.08
CA LYS A 121 -19.93 -13.27 20.27
C LYS A 121 -21.18 -13.81 20.97
N GLU A 122 -22.13 -14.37 20.21
CA GLU A 122 -23.28 -15.07 20.78
C GLU A 122 -22.88 -16.34 21.53
N LYS A 123 -21.99 -17.17 20.96
CA LYS A 123 -21.43 -18.35 21.65
C LYS A 123 -20.64 -17.98 22.92
N GLU A 124 -20.03 -16.81 22.95
CA GLU A 124 -19.34 -16.25 24.13
C GLU A 124 -20.32 -15.69 25.17
N GLY A 125 -21.64 -15.65 24.89
CA GLY A 125 -22.64 -15.13 25.80
C GLY A 125 -22.58 -13.61 25.99
N LYS A 126 -22.13 -12.87 24.98
CA LYS A 126 -22.01 -11.41 25.04
C LYS A 126 -23.24 -10.70 24.51
N ILE A 127 -23.77 -11.19 23.40
CA ILE A 127 -24.95 -10.67 22.70
C ILE A 127 -25.80 -11.82 22.18
N SER A 128 -26.92 -11.52 21.59
CA SER A 128 -27.70 -12.49 20.79
C SER A 128 -28.02 -11.93 19.40
N VAL A 129 -28.16 -12.81 18.41
CA VAL A 129 -28.43 -12.43 17.02
C VAL A 129 -29.86 -12.74 16.64
N TYR A 130 -30.57 -11.79 16.04
CA TYR A 130 -31.91 -12.03 15.47
C TYR A 130 -31.77 -12.75 14.12
N MET A 131 -31.91 -14.06 14.13
CA MET A 131 -31.60 -14.92 12.98
C MET A 131 -32.42 -14.65 11.72
N PRO A 132 -33.71 -14.26 11.76
CA PRO A 132 -34.51 -14.08 10.55
C PRO A 132 -33.90 -13.07 9.54
N THR A 133 -33.19 -12.02 10.01
CA THR A 133 -32.48 -11.09 9.10
C THR A 133 -31.26 -11.76 8.45
N VAL A 134 -30.52 -12.53 9.23
CA VAL A 134 -29.35 -13.29 8.73
C VAL A 134 -29.82 -14.35 7.70
N ASP A 135 -30.88 -15.08 7.98
CA ASP A 135 -31.43 -16.11 7.09
C ASP A 135 -31.90 -15.50 5.77
N PHE A 136 -32.55 -14.31 5.83
CA PHE A 136 -32.94 -13.57 4.64
C PHE A 136 -31.73 -13.25 3.77
N TYR A 137 -30.63 -12.66 4.33
CA TYR A 137 -29.47 -12.31 3.56
C TYR A 137 -28.68 -13.53 3.09
N LYS A 138 -28.61 -14.61 3.84
CA LYS A 138 -28.04 -15.89 3.38
C LYS A 138 -28.76 -16.44 2.15
N GLU A 139 -30.06 -16.49 2.18
CA GLU A 139 -30.87 -16.97 1.04
C GLU A 139 -30.76 -16.00 -0.16
N TYR A 140 -30.78 -14.70 0.10
CA TYR A 140 -30.63 -13.69 -0.94
C TYR A 140 -29.28 -13.80 -1.65
N VAL A 141 -28.17 -13.75 -0.91
CA VAL A 141 -26.82 -13.87 -1.45
C VAL A 141 -26.65 -15.18 -2.20
N LYS A 142 -27.10 -16.30 -1.64
CA LYS A 142 -27.06 -17.62 -2.30
C LYS A 142 -27.84 -17.65 -3.62
N LYS A 143 -28.99 -16.97 -3.68
CA LYS A 143 -29.81 -16.88 -4.90
C LYS A 143 -29.14 -15.99 -5.94
N GLU A 144 -28.68 -14.81 -5.54
CA GLU A 144 -28.09 -13.83 -6.45
C GLU A 144 -26.69 -14.24 -6.92
N SER A 145 -25.90 -14.93 -6.09
CA SER A 145 -24.59 -15.48 -6.49
C SER A 145 -24.69 -16.47 -7.66
N ARG A 146 -25.84 -17.07 -7.91
CA ARG A 146 -26.06 -17.93 -9.09
C ARG A 146 -26.11 -17.14 -10.41
N LYS A 147 -26.29 -15.83 -10.33
CA LYS A 147 -26.31 -14.92 -11.48
C LYS A 147 -24.92 -14.35 -11.79
N ILE A 148 -23.98 -14.52 -10.86
CA ILE A 148 -22.59 -14.10 -11.05
C ILE A 148 -21.99 -14.93 -12.18
N PRO A 149 -21.29 -14.30 -13.15
CA PRO A 149 -20.66 -15.02 -14.24
C PRO A 149 -19.74 -16.14 -13.76
N THR A 150 -19.79 -17.27 -14.40
CA THR A 150 -18.88 -18.38 -14.14
C THR A 150 -17.44 -17.98 -14.50
N ARG A 151 -16.48 -18.68 -13.91
CA ARG A 151 -15.07 -18.48 -14.23
C ARG A 151 -14.78 -18.57 -15.73
N ALA A 152 -15.42 -19.52 -16.43
CA ALA A 152 -15.25 -19.69 -17.88
C ALA A 152 -15.81 -18.50 -18.70
N GLU A 153 -16.92 -17.90 -18.23
CA GLU A 153 -17.47 -16.69 -18.86
C GLU A 153 -16.58 -15.49 -18.60
N ILE A 154 -16.02 -15.36 -17.41
CA ILE A 154 -15.07 -14.32 -17.05
C ILE A 154 -13.79 -14.47 -17.88
N GLU A 155 -13.21 -15.69 -17.96
CA GLU A 155 -12.01 -15.97 -18.78
C GLU A 155 -12.27 -15.61 -20.26
N LYS A 156 -13.43 -15.95 -20.79
CA LYS A 156 -13.81 -15.56 -22.18
C LYS A 156 -13.91 -14.03 -22.35
N THR A 157 -14.42 -13.32 -21.36
CA THR A 157 -14.46 -11.85 -21.40
C THR A 157 -13.04 -11.28 -21.37
N TRP A 158 -12.13 -11.85 -20.54
CA TRP A 158 -10.74 -11.46 -20.52
C TRP A 158 -10.02 -11.72 -21.84
N ASP A 159 -10.31 -12.82 -22.53
CA ASP A 159 -9.77 -13.07 -23.87
C ASP A 159 -10.17 -11.96 -24.86
N ILE A 160 -11.41 -11.49 -24.80
CA ILE A 160 -11.90 -10.37 -25.61
C ILE A 160 -11.20 -9.07 -25.21
N VAL A 161 -11.13 -8.77 -23.92
CA VAL A 161 -10.51 -7.55 -23.37
C VAL A 161 -9.03 -7.47 -23.75
N ASN A 162 -8.32 -8.59 -23.64
CA ASN A 162 -6.88 -8.66 -23.96
C ASN A 162 -6.59 -8.48 -25.44
N ALA A 163 -7.54 -8.84 -26.31
CA ALA A 163 -7.44 -8.61 -27.75
C ALA A 163 -7.82 -7.19 -28.21
N MET A 164 -8.29 -6.33 -27.29
CA MET A 164 -8.67 -4.95 -27.61
C MET A 164 -7.52 -3.98 -27.36
N ASP A 165 -7.37 -2.99 -28.23
CA ASP A 165 -6.56 -1.82 -27.95
C ASP A 165 -7.10 -1.04 -26.75
N PHE A 166 -6.23 -0.29 -26.06
CA PHE A 166 -6.62 0.54 -24.93
C PHE A 166 -7.61 1.62 -25.37
N CYS A 167 -8.78 1.62 -24.79
CA CYS A 167 -9.84 2.59 -25.04
C CYS A 167 -10.88 2.55 -23.90
N ARG A 168 -11.67 3.62 -23.76
CA ARG A 168 -12.74 3.70 -22.74
C ARG A 168 -13.69 2.51 -22.77
N LYS A 169 -13.99 1.98 -23.94
CA LYS A 169 -14.86 0.79 -24.08
C LYS A 169 -14.23 -0.45 -23.42
N LYS A 170 -12.90 -0.61 -23.52
CA LYS A 170 -12.18 -1.68 -22.83
C LYS A 170 -12.34 -1.53 -21.32
N ASP A 171 -12.08 -0.34 -20.79
CA ASP A 171 -12.22 -0.04 -19.36
C ASP A 171 -13.66 -0.22 -18.87
N ASP A 172 -14.67 0.14 -19.70
CA ASP A 172 -16.07 -0.10 -19.35
C ASP A 172 -16.38 -1.59 -19.23
N ILE A 173 -15.88 -2.43 -20.13
CA ILE A 173 -16.08 -3.90 -20.08
C ILE A 173 -15.37 -4.47 -18.82
N VAL A 174 -14.18 -3.98 -18.51
CA VAL A 174 -13.44 -4.41 -17.31
C VAL A 174 -14.22 -4.03 -16.05
N TYR A 175 -14.69 -2.78 -15.95
CA TYR A 175 -15.50 -2.30 -14.84
C TYR A 175 -16.78 -3.13 -14.65
N ASP A 176 -17.55 -3.32 -15.71
CA ASP A 176 -18.80 -4.09 -15.69
C ASP A 176 -18.55 -5.55 -15.31
N THR A 177 -17.42 -6.13 -15.75
CA THR A 177 -17.02 -7.48 -15.38
C THR A 177 -16.79 -7.59 -13.88
N PHE A 178 -15.98 -6.70 -13.30
CA PHE A 178 -15.73 -6.70 -11.85
C PHE A 178 -17.01 -6.41 -11.05
N ALA A 179 -17.82 -5.46 -11.49
CA ALA A 179 -19.11 -5.16 -10.83
C ALA A 179 -20.05 -6.38 -10.83
N SER A 180 -20.08 -7.16 -11.93
CA SER A 180 -20.91 -8.36 -12.05
C SER A 180 -20.49 -9.53 -11.16
N MET A 181 -19.28 -9.48 -10.58
CA MET A 181 -18.78 -10.50 -9.65
C MET A 181 -19.33 -10.36 -8.23
N HIS A 182 -20.08 -9.30 -7.94
CA HIS A 182 -20.61 -9.02 -6.61
C HIS A 182 -22.14 -8.88 -6.63
N VAL A 183 -22.76 -9.33 -5.53
CA VAL A 183 -24.19 -9.20 -5.35
C VAL A 183 -24.55 -7.74 -5.08
N VAL A 184 -25.62 -7.24 -5.68
CA VAL A 184 -26.18 -5.91 -5.37
C VAL A 184 -26.96 -5.92 -4.05
N GLU A 185 -27.22 -4.75 -3.45
CA GLU A 185 -27.96 -4.67 -2.20
C GLU A 185 -29.40 -5.13 -2.37
N ALA A 186 -29.93 -5.80 -1.35
CA ALA A 186 -31.29 -6.32 -1.33
C ALA A 186 -32.32 -5.27 -0.88
N GLU A 187 -33.50 -5.32 -1.43
CA GLU A 187 -34.66 -4.67 -0.84
C GLU A 187 -35.25 -5.57 0.27
N ALA A 188 -34.87 -5.29 1.53
CA ALA A 188 -35.40 -6.02 2.67
C ALA A 188 -36.93 -5.73 2.82
N PRO A 189 -37.80 -6.74 3.00
CA PRO A 189 -39.24 -6.54 3.20
C PRO A 189 -39.54 -5.70 4.45
N ASP A 190 -40.57 -4.86 4.41
CA ASP A 190 -41.01 -4.04 5.56
C ASP A 190 -41.43 -4.91 6.74
N GLU A 191 -42.07 -6.05 6.47
CA GLU A 191 -42.46 -7.02 7.51
C GLU A 191 -41.25 -7.61 8.24
N LEU A 192 -40.13 -7.84 7.52
CA LEU A 192 -38.91 -8.32 8.14
C LEU A 192 -38.28 -7.24 9.03
N ILE A 193 -38.21 -5.96 8.55
CA ILE A 193 -37.68 -4.84 9.31
C ILE A 193 -38.51 -4.60 10.57
N SER A 194 -39.83 -4.57 10.45
CA SER A 194 -40.75 -4.36 11.58
C SER A 194 -40.64 -5.48 12.62
N ALA A 195 -40.67 -6.76 12.17
CA ALA A 195 -40.48 -7.90 13.06
C ALA A 195 -39.12 -7.90 13.75
N ALA A 196 -38.05 -7.46 13.05
CA ALA A 196 -36.72 -7.33 13.64
C ALA A 196 -36.67 -6.22 14.70
N ALA A 197 -37.31 -5.06 14.47
CA ALA A 197 -37.38 -3.95 15.41
C ALA A 197 -38.21 -4.26 16.68
N GLU A 198 -39.18 -5.17 16.58
CA GLU A 198 -39.93 -5.68 17.74
C GLU A 198 -39.12 -6.69 18.59
N ASN A 199 -38.14 -7.35 18.01
CA ASN A 199 -37.44 -8.49 18.60
C ASN A 199 -35.93 -8.28 18.81
N ALA A 200 -35.36 -7.14 18.43
CA ALA A 200 -33.96 -6.80 18.62
C ALA A 200 -33.80 -5.34 19.05
N ASP A 201 -32.75 -5.07 19.82
CA ASP A 201 -32.50 -3.76 20.41
C ASP A 201 -31.75 -2.82 19.43
N THR A 202 -30.88 -3.39 18.61
CA THR A 202 -29.96 -2.66 17.74
C THR A 202 -29.96 -3.24 16.33
N ALA A 203 -30.01 -2.37 15.32
CA ALA A 203 -29.73 -2.71 13.94
C ALA A 203 -28.27 -2.41 13.58
N ILE A 204 -27.64 -3.33 12.86
CA ILE A 204 -26.30 -3.16 12.29
C ILE A 204 -26.43 -3.34 10.78
N ILE A 205 -26.14 -2.28 10.03
CA ILE A 205 -26.20 -2.27 8.56
C ILE A 205 -24.77 -2.29 8.03
N THR A 206 -24.42 -3.30 7.26
CA THR A 206 -23.08 -3.40 6.64
C THR A 206 -23.16 -3.10 5.15
N LEU A 207 -22.41 -2.08 4.72
CA LEU A 207 -22.26 -1.67 3.32
C LEU A 207 -20.89 -2.09 2.81
N SER A 208 -20.78 -2.54 1.56
CA SER A 208 -19.49 -2.91 1.00
C SER A 208 -19.24 -2.34 -0.38
N ARG A 209 -17.92 -2.11 -0.68
CA ARG A 209 -17.45 -1.73 -2.00
C ARG A 209 -16.24 -2.55 -2.37
N PHE A 210 -16.24 -3.04 -3.59
CA PHE A 210 -15.11 -3.71 -4.22
C PHE A 210 -14.25 -2.69 -4.98
N SER A 211 -12.96 -2.93 -5.05
CA SER A 211 -12.00 -2.21 -5.88
C SER A 211 -10.93 -3.17 -6.37
N ALA A 212 -10.31 -2.90 -7.50
CA ALA A 212 -9.37 -3.82 -8.11
C ALA A 212 -8.31 -3.11 -8.94
N GLU A 213 -7.23 -3.81 -9.17
CA GLU A 213 -6.24 -3.47 -10.19
C GLU A 213 -6.85 -3.53 -11.60
N GLY A 214 -6.44 -2.62 -12.47
CA GLY A 214 -6.85 -2.55 -13.88
C GLY A 214 -8.20 -1.85 -14.10
N VAL A 215 -8.83 -1.33 -13.05
CA VAL A 215 -10.10 -0.61 -13.15
C VAL A 215 -10.24 0.44 -12.06
N ASP A 216 -10.65 1.65 -12.43
CA ASP A 216 -11.00 2.69 -11.48
C ASP A 216 -12.45 2.56 -11.03
N ARG A 217 -12.72 2.99 -9.81
CA ARG A 217 -14.06 3.21 -9.28
C ARG A 217 -14.72 4.40 -9.99
N ARG A 218 -16.04 4.52 -9.86
CA ARG A 218 -16.83 5.57 -10.51
C ARG A 218 -17.64 6.39 -9.51
N ALA A 219 -17.80 7.68 -9.77
CA ALA A 219 -18.67 8.57 -8.99
C ALA A 219 -20.14 8.36 -9.40
N ILE A 220 -20.64 7.13 -9.24
CA ILE A 220 -22.02 6.73 -9.58
C ILE A 220 -22.69 6.01 -8.39
N SER A 221 -24.03 5.86 -8.50
CA SER A 221 -24.85 5.08 -7.58
C SER A 221 -24.39 3.63 -7.50
N GLY A 222 -24.19 3.12 -6.29
CA GLY A 222 -23.70 1.75 -6.02
C GLY A 222 -22.19 1.58 -6.03
N ASP A 223 -21.42 2.63 -6.37
CA ASP A 223 -19.95 2.62 -6.25
C ASP A 223 -19.48 3.71 -5.27
N TYR A 224 -19.09 4.92 -5.71
CA TYR A 224 -18.73 5.97 -4.77
C TYR A 224 -19.95 6.44 -3.96
N TYR A 225 -21.06 6.67 -4.63
CA TYR A 225 -22.33 7.03 -3.98
C TYR A 225 -23.12 5.79 -3.58
N LEU A 226 -23.96 5.93 -2.54
CA LEU A 226 -24.91 4.90 -2.16
C LEU A 226 -25.92 4.64 -3.27
N SER A 227 -26.28 3.37 -3.47
CA SER A 227 -27.40 2.99 -4.31
C SER A 227 -28.73 3.38 -3.66
N ASP A 228 -29.80 3.45 -4.46
CA ASP A 228 -31.14 3.74 -3.95
C ASP A 228 -31.62 2.66 -2.97
N ALA A 229 -31.25 1.40 -3.20
CA ALA A 229 -31.57 0.29 -2.28
C ALA A 229 -30.83 0.47 -0.93
N GLU A 230 -29.59 0.89 -0.93
CA GLU A 230 -28.82 1.16 0.30
C GLU A 230 -29.38 2.35 1.07
N LYS A 231 -29.73 3.44 0.39
CA LYS A 231 -30.37 4.61 1.03
C LYS A 231 -31.72 4.21 1.64
N SER A 232 -32.58 3.53 0.87
CA SER A 232 -33.86 3.00 1.34
C SER A 232 -33.69 2.08 2.55
N LEU A 233 -32.69 1.18 2.54
CA LEU A 233 -32.42 0.29 3.67
C LEU A 233 -32.04 1.09 4.92
N ILE A 234 -31.12 2.07 4.81
CA ILE A 234 -30.70 2.90 5.93
C ILE A 234 -31.88 3.67 6.52
N ASP A 235 -32.67 4.34 5.67
CA ASP A 235 -33.81 5.17 6.11
C ASP A 235 -34.88 4.37 6.80
N ARG A 236 -35.27 3.21 6.24
CA ARG A 236 -36.31 2.34 6.79
C ARG A 236 -35.88 1.67 8.08
N VAL A 237 -34.65 1.13 8.11
CA VAL A 237 -34.11 0.47 9.30
C VAL A 237 -33.89 1.48 10.43
N SER A 238 -33.24 2.62 10.15
CA SER A 238 -32.99 3.65 11.19
C SER A 238 -34.29 4.28 11.71
N SER A 239 -35.36 4.27 10.90
CA SER A 239 -36.68 4.73 11.35
C SER A 239 -37.40 3.73 12.22
N ALA A 240 -37.14 2.45 12.05
CA ALA A 240 -37.78 1.37 12.81
C ALA A 240 -37.06 1.07 14.14
N PHE A 241 -35.74 1.22 14.19
CA PHE A 241 -34.95 0.89 15.37
C PHE A 241 -34.64 2.13 16.22
N LYS A 242 -34.46 1.93 17.52
CA LYS A 242 -33.99 2.98 18.43
C LYS A 242 -32.48 3.21 18.33
N LYS A 243 -31.74 2.19 17.93
CA LYS A 243 -30.29 2.24 17.76
C LYS A 243 -29.89 1.58 16.44
N THR A 244 -29.21 2.34 15.61
CA THR A 244 -28.70 1.87 14.32
C THR A 244 -27.21 2.18 14.18
N ILE A 245 -26.45 1.17 13.79
CA ILE A 245 -25.01 1.25 13.54
C ILE A 245 -24.76 0.96 12.07
N VAL A 246 -23.90 1.74 11.42
CA VAL A 246 -23.44 1.49 10.04
C VAL A 246 -21.98 1.03 10.06
N VAL A 247 -21.68 -0.03 9.33
CA VAL A 247 -20.34 -0.56 9.12
C VAL A 247 -19.98 -0.44 7.65
N LEU A 248 -18.83 0.16 7.36
CA LEU A 248 -18.30 0.30 6.01
C LEU A 248 -17.20 -0.74 5.76
N ASN A 249 -17.42 -1.62 4.78
CA ASN A 249 -16.45 -2.58 4.28
C ASN A 249 -16.02 -2.18 2.86
N SER A 250 -15.00 -1.33 2.74
CA SER A 250 -14.56 -0.75 1.47
C SER A 250 -13.03 -0.68 1.39
N GLY A 251 -12.48 -0.74 0.17
CA GLY A 251 -11.04 -0.56 -0.07
C GLY A 251 -10.59 0.91 -0.17
N GLY A 252 -11.52 1.85 -0.16
CA GLY A 252 -11.23 3.28 -0.24
C GLY A 252 -12.44 4.11 0.20
N VAL A 253 -12.29 5.43 0.19
CA VAL A 253 -13.33 6.37 0.60
C VAL A 253 -14.60 6.20 -0.23
N VAL A 254 -15.75 6.23 0.42
CA VAL A 254 -17.10 6.24 -0.15
C VAL A 254 -17.89 7.43 0.40
N ASP A 255 -18.92 7.85 -0.32
CA ASP A 255 -19.84 8.85 0.19
C ASP A 255 -20.57 8.34 1.43
N CYS A 256 -20.39 9.06 2.54
CA CYS A 256 -21.02 8.71 3.82
C CYS A 256 -22.06 9.75 4.28
N GLU A 257 -22.30 10.79 3.50
CA GLU A 257 -23.09 11.95 3.94
C GLU A 257 -24.54 11.54 4.35
N HIS A 258 -25.18 10.65 3.58
CA HIS A 258 -26.54 10.21 3.82
C HIS A 258 -26.77 9.61 5.22
N PHE A 259 -25.82 8.81 5.72
CA PHE A 259 -25.96 8.19 7.04
C PHE A 259 -25.19 8.93 8.14
N ALA A 260 -24.17 9.73 7.80
CA ALA A 260 -23.44 10.54 8.75
C ALA A 260 -24.29 11.69 9.31
N GLU A 261 -25.10 12.32 8.46
CA GLU A 261 -26.05 13.39 8.82
C GLU A 261 -27.34 12.85 9.48
N ASN A 262 -27.61 11.54 9.39
CA ASN A 262 -28.83 10.96 9.93
C ASN A 262 -28.71 10.80 11.45
N ASP A 263 -29.51 11.57 12.21
CA ASP A 263 -29.56 11.52 13.68
C ASP A 263 -30.05 10.16 14.24
N LYS A 264 -30.70 9.34 13.40
CA LYS A 264 -31.15 7.99 13.76
C LYS A 264 -30.06 6.92 13.57
N VAL A 265 -28.88 7.30 13.04
CA VAL A 265 -27.68 6.47 12.98
C VAL A 265 -26.74 6.93 14.09
N GLN A 266 -26.65 6.17 15.17
CA GLN A 266 -25.88 6.55 16.34
C GLN A 266 -24.43 6.12 16.31
N GLY A 267 -24.07 5.13 15.48
CA GLY A 267 -22.69 4.66 15.36
C GLY A 267 -22.28 4.42 13.90
N ILE A 268 -21.03 4.74 13.59
CA ILE A 268 -20.44 4.50 12.28
C ILE A 268 -19.03 3.94 12.47
N LEU A 269 -18.78 2.74 11.97
CA LEU A 269 -17.46 2.11 11.96
C LEU A 269 -16.95 1.97 10.52
N CYS A 270 -15.83 2.61 10.22
CA CYS A 270 -15.09 2.36 8.98
C CYS A 270 -14.19 1.14 9.18
N GLY A 271 -14.66 -0.01 8.68
CA GLY A 271 -13.99 -1.30 8.81
C GLY A 271 -12.99 -1.59 7.70
N TRP A 272 -12.95 -0.77 6.65
CA TRP A 272 -12.14 -0.95 5.45
C TRP A 272 -12.24 -2.40 4.89
N GLN A 273 -11.17 -2.91 4.29
CA GLN A 273 -11.02 -4.33 3.92
C GLN A 273 -10.08 -5.00 4.92
N GLY A 274 -10.66 -5.69 5.88
CA GLY A 274 -9.96 -6.19 7.07
C GLY A 274 -9.26 -7.55 6.92
N GLY A 275 -9.05 -8.01 5.69
CA GLY A 275 -8.45 -9.32 5.46
C GLY A 275 -9.38 -10.48 5.81
N MET A 276 -8.80 -11.66 5.96
CA MET A 276 -9.57 -12.88 6.21
C MET A 276 -10.31 -12.91 7.56
N GLU A 277 -9.87 -12.11 8.53
CA GLU A 277 -10.43 -12.03 9.88
C GLU A 277 -11.23 -10.72 10.12
N GLY A 278 -11.50 -9.95 9.08
CA GLY A 278 -12.09 -8.63 9.21
C GLY A 278 -13.49 -8.65 9.84
N GLY A 279 -14.33 -9.63 9.52
CA GLY A 279 -15.66 -9.78 10.17
C GLY A 279 -15.58 -10.06 11.67
N MET A 280 -14.56 -10.82 12.09
CA MET A 280 -14.29 -11.06 13.51
C MET A 280 -13.83 -9.78 14.22
N ALA A 281 -12.93 -9.01 13.58
CA ALA A 281 -12.44 -7.75 14.13
C ALA A 281 -13.54 -6.69 14.28
N VAL A 282 -14.49 -6.61 13.33
CA VAL A 282 -15.69 -5.76 13.44
C VAL A 282 -16.49 -6.13 14.68
N ALA A 283 -16.77 -7.43 14.89
CA ALA A 283 -17.52 -7.89 16.06
C ALA A 283 -16.77 -7.63 17.37
N ASP A 284 -15.43 -7.75 17.39
CA ASP A 284 -14.60 -7.42 18.56
C ASP A 284 -14.75 -5.96 18.95
N ILE A 285 -14.71 -5.05 17.98
CA ILE A 285 -14.88 -3.62 18.24
C ILE A 285 -16.31 -3.35 18.71
N LEU A 286 -17.33 -3.77 17.97
CA LEU A 286 -18.71 -3.43 18.29
C LEU A 286 -19.14 -4.02 19.64
N CYS A 287 -18.60 -5.15 20.06
CA CYS A 287 -18.85 -5.75 21.37
C CYS A 287 -17.89 -5.29 22.49
N GLY A 288 -16.93 -4.43 22.19
CA GLY A 288 -16.03 -3.82 23.19
C GLY A 288 -14.86 -4.69 23.64
N ASP A 289 -14.55 -5.80 22.92
CA ASP A 289 -13.34 -6.60 23.19
C ASP A 289 -12.09 -5.87 22.75
N VAL A 290 -12.22 -5.03 21.72
CA VAL A 290 -11.19 -4.12 21.23
C VAL A 290 -11.74 -2.70 21.31
N ASN A 291 -11.02 -1.83 22.00
CA ASN A 291 -11.32 -0.40 21.98
C ASN A 291 -10.75 0.18 20.68
N PRO A 292 -11.58 0.83 19.81
CA PRO A 292 -11.10 1.43 18.58
C PRO A 292 -10.01 2.47 18.85
N SER A 293 -8.95 2.42 18.08
CA SER A 293 -7.82 3.34 18.16
C SER A 293 -7.26 3.72 16.79
N GLY A 294 -7.96 3.31 15.74
CA GLY A 294 -7.65 3.69 14.37
C GLY A 294 -7.92 5.17 14.12
N LYS A 295 -7.09 5.80 13.29
CA LYS A 295 -7.24 7.17 12.82
C LYS A 295 -7.21 7.18 11.30
N LEU A 296 -8.06 7.99 10.67
CA LEU A 296 -8.09 8.09 9.21
C LEU A 296 -6.72 8.46 8.63
N GLY A 297 -6.31 7.75 7.59
CA GLY A 297 -5.17 8.09 6.74
C GLY A 297 -5.53 9.00 5.57
N ASP A 298 -6.83 9.34 5.45
CA ASP A 298 -7.39 10.14 4.37
C ASP A 298 -8.44 11.11 4.90
N THR A 299 -8.61 12.24 4.21
CA THR A 299 -9.73 13.15 4.43
C THR A 299 -10.98 12.61 3.74
N ILE A 300 -12.10 12.57 4.44
CA ILE A 300 -13.41 12.20 3.87
C ILE A 300 -14.23 13.48 3.69
N PRO A 301 -14.45 13.95 2.46
CA PRO A 301 -15.31 15.10 2.20
C PRO A 301 -16.80 14.73 2.18
N LYS A 302 -17.66 15.76 2.13
CA LYS A 302 -19.12 15.60 2.09
C LYS A 302 -19.65 15.03 0.76
N SER A 303 -18.91 15.21 -0.35
CA SER A 303 -19.25 14.63 -1.64
C SER A 303 -18.03 14.55 -2.55
N TYR A 304 -18.14 13.80 -3.64
CA TYR A 304 -17.07 13.69 -4.63
C TYR A 304 -16.69 15.03 -5.28
N ASP A 305 -17.67 15.91 -5.50
CA ASP A 305 -17.44 17.23 -6.12
C ASP A 305 -16.61 18.19 -5.26
N CYS A 306 -16.31 17.79 -4.03
CA CYS A 306 -15.42 18.54 -3.13
C CYS A 306 -13.93 18.34 -3.45
N TYR A 307 -13.57 17.29 -4.21
CA TYR A 307 -12.20 17.06 -4.65
C TYR A 307 -11.84 17.98 -5.81
N GLU A 308 -10.76 18.74 -5.70
CA GLU A 308 -10.27 19.64 -6.76
C GLU A 308 -10.03 18.88 -8.09
N ASN A 309 -9.39 17.74 -8.00
CA ASN A 309 -9.04 16.89 -9.14
C ASN A 309 -10.20 15.99 -9.63
N GLY A 310 -11.36 16.02 -9.00
CA GLY A 310 -12.45 15.09 -9.24
C GLY A 310 -12.98 15.12 -10.68
N LYS A 311 -13.19 16.30 -11.25
CA LYS A 311 -13.64 16.44 -12.63
C LYS A 311 -12.60 15.91 -13.62
N MET A 312 -11.34 16.30 -13.48
CA MET A 312 -10.25 15.85 -14.34
C MET A 312 -10.06 14.34 -14.27
N PHE A 313 -10.18 13.74 -13.11
CA PHE A 313 -10.10 12.29 -12.94
C PHE A 313 -11.19 11.56 -13.72
N GLN A 314 -12.43 12.04 -13.72
CA GLN A 314 -13.53 11.41 -14.45
C GLN A 314 -13.45 11.64 -15.97
N THR A 315 -13.07 12.83 -16.43
CA THR A 315 -13.09 13.21 -17.84
C THR A 315 -11.80 12.93 -18.59
N GLY A 316 -10.64 13.01 -17.92
CA GLY A 316 -9.34 12.68 -18.50
C GLY A 316 -9.25 11.20 -18.88
N TYR A 317 -8.52 10.85 -19.92
CA TYR A 317 -8.25 9.46 -20.32
C TYR A 317 -6.79 9.25 -20.74
N GLU A 318 -6.31 10.07 -21.66
CA GLU A 318 -4.93 10.00 -22.15
C GLU A 318 -3.94 10.65 -21.18
N HIS A 319 -4.42 11.54 -20.33
CA HIS A 319 -3.60 12.24 -19.35
C HIS A 319 -4.39 12.64 -18.11
N LEU A 320 -3.65 12.89 -17.03
CA LEU A 320 -4.13 13.54 -15.82
C LEU A 320 -3.27 14.78 -15.55
N ASP A 321 -3.89 15.96 -15.54
CA ASP A 321 -3.22 17.18 -15.11
C ASP A 321 -3.28 17.31 -13.59
N TYR A 322 -2.11 17.37 -12.95
CA TYR A 322 -1.97 17.49 -11.50
C TYR A 322 -1.96 18.97 -11.12
N GLU A 323 -3.03 19.68 -11.52
CA GLU A 323 -3.21 21.11 -11.26
C GLU A 323 -3.33 21.41 -9.77
N ASP A 324 -3.78 20.43 -8.95
CA ASP A 324 -3.83 20.49 -7.50
C ASP A 324 -2.45 20.61 -6.84
N ASP A 325 -1.38 20.34 -7.57
CA ASP A 325 0.03 20.51 -7.17
C ASP A 325 0.33 19.82 -5.83
N ILE A 326 0.80 20.57 -4.84
CA ILE A 326 1.08 20.07 -3.48
C ILE A 326 -0.18 19.99 -2.59
N TYR A 327 -1.31 20.50 -3.07
CA TYR A 327 -2.55 20.57 -2.29
C TYR A 327 -3.39 19.29 -2.52
N VAL A 328 -2.93 18.17 -1.96
CA VAL A 328 -3.61 16.87 -1.99
C VAL A 328 -4.16 16.54 -0.61
N GLY A 329 -5.38 15.98 -0.55
CA GLY A 329 -6.00 15.58 0.69
C GLY A 329 -6.17 16.73 1.69
N TYR A 330 -5.79 16.53 2.96
CA TYR A 330 -5.93 17.56 3.98
C TYR A 330 -5.12 18.83 3.67
N ARG A 331 -4.03 18.73 2.88
CA ARG A 331 -3.27 19.92 2.45
C ARG A 331 -4.13 20.87 1.62
N TYR A 332 -5.02 20.31 0.78
CA TYR A 332 -6.03 21.08 0.07
C TYR A 332 -7.12 21.61 1.02
N PHE A 333 -7.74 20.69 1.76
CA PHE A 333 -8.93 21.03 2.56
C PHE A 333 -8.64 22.00 3.71
N GLU A 334 -7.46 21.97 4.30
CA GLU A 334 -7.09 22.88 5.40
C GLU A 334 -6.45 24.20 4.91
N THR A 335 -6.11 24.30 3.62
CA THR A 335 -5.39 25.47 3.08
C THR A 335 -6.27 26.35 2.21
N ILE A 336 -6.98 25.74 1.25
CA ILE A 336 -7.71 26.51 0.23
C ILE A 336 -8.95 27.17 0.85
N PRO A 337 -9.17 28.49 0.61
CA PRO A 337 -10.31 29.20 1.17
C PRO A 337 -11.65 28.50 0.89
N GLY A 338 -12.44 28.26 1.94
CA GLY A 338 -13.73 27.57 1.86
C GLY A 338 -13.68 26.05 1.67
N ALA A 339 -12.50 25.45 1.53
CA ALA A 339 -12.39 23.99 1.39
C ALA A 339 -12.62 23.26 2.72
N ALA A 340 -12.27 23.85 3.84
CA ALA A 340 -12.44 23.23 5.16
C ALA A 340 -13.89 22.88 5.49
N GLU A 341 -14.86 23.65 5.01
CA GLU A 341 -16.30 23.44 5.22
C GLU A 341 -16.85 22.23 4.43
N LYS A 342 -16.09 21.77 3.43
CA LYS A 342 -16.44 20.63 2.59
C LYS A 342 -16.07 19.27 3.22
N VAL A 343 -15.38 19.24 4.36
CA VAL A 343 -14.90 18.04 5.01
C VAL A 343 -15.95 17.46 5.95
N ARG A 344 -16.21 16.16 5.84
CA ARG A 344 -17.03 15.39 6.79
C ARG A 344 -16.17 14.85 7.93
N TYR A 345 -15.10 14.15 7.62
CA TYR A 345 -14.14 13.63 8.61
C TYR A 345 -12.71 14.02 8.20
N PRO A 346 -12.00 14.77 9.06
CA PRO A 346 -10.67 15.25 8.73
C PRO A 346 -9.61 14.16 8.83
N PHE A 347 -8.49 14.36 8.16
CA PHE A 347 -7.29 13.52 8.28
C PHE A 347 -6.88 13.32 9.75
N GLY A 348 -6.51 12.10 10.11
CA GLY A 348 -6.11 11.73 11.47
C GLY A 348 -7.27 11.55 12.46
N PHE A 349 -8.54 11.75 12.04
CA PHE A 349 -9.71 11.61 12.92
C PHE A 349 -10.02 10.15 13.23
N GLY A 350 -10.51 9.89 14.43
CA GLY A 350 -11.06 8.61 14.89
C GLY A 350 -11.39 8.68 16.37
N LEU A 351 -12.52 8.08 16.76
CA LEU A 351 -13.02 8.06 18.12
C LEU A 351 -12.53 6.81 18.89
N SER A 352 -12.68 6.85 20.20
CA SER A 352 -12.37 5.75 21.13
C SER A 352 -13.51 5.58 22.13
N TYR A 353 -13.59 4.43 22.80
CA TYR A 353 -14.50 4.19 23.92
C TYR A 353 -13.96 4.77 25.25
N THR A 354 -12.81 5.40 25.21
CA THR A 354 -12.19 6.08 26.37
C THR A 354 -11.66 7.45 25.93
N ASP A 355 -11.41 8.31 26.90
CA ASP A 355 -10.90 9.65 26.68
C ASP A 355 -9.43 9.76 27.08
N PHE A 356 -8.68 10.57 26.34
CA PHE A 356 -7.28 10.84 26.62
C PHE A 356 -7.04 12.34 26.85
N GLU A 357 -6.21 12.63 27.82
CA GLU A 357 -5.67 13.97 28.05
C GLU A 357 -4.22 14.05 27.59
N MET A 358 -3.91 15.02 26.74
CA MET A 358 -2.56 15.38 26.36
C MET A 358 -2.10 16.60 27.12
N SER A 359 -1.17 16.45 28.07
CA SER A 359 -0.72 17.49 28.98
C SER A 359 0.80 17.62 29.02
N GLY A 360 1.29 18.72 29.61
CA GLY A 360 2.73 18.94 29.80
C GLY A 360 3.53 18.95 28.50
N ALA A 361 2.95 19.46 27.40
CA ALA A 361 3.67 19.48 26.14
C ALA A 361 4.82 20.47 26.17
N PHE A 362 5.98 19.99 25.75
CA PHE A 362 7.18 20.77 25.49
C PHE A 362 7.53 20.68 24.00
N CYS A 363 8.00 21.77 23.44
CA CYS A 363 8.57 21.79 22.11
C CYS A 363 9.87 22.61 22.12
N GLY A 364 10.84 22.24 21.35
CA GLY A 364 12.11 22.95 21.24
C GLY A 364 13.00 22.38 20.14
N GLU A 365 14.15 22.98 19.95
CA GLU A 365 15.18 22.54 19.01
C GLU A 365 16.32 21.84 19.74
N SER A 366 16.79 20.75 19.18
CA SER A 366 17.97 20.02 19.63
C SER A 366 18.66 19.37 18.42
N GLU A 367 19.96 19.67 18.24
CA GLU A 367 20.80 19.08 17.19
C GLU A 367 20.22 19.15 15.77
N GLY A 368 19.64 20.31 15.41
CA GLY A 368 19.02 20.54 14.09
C GLY A 368 17.68 19.84 13.90
N LYS A 369 17.06 19.34 14.98
CA LYS A 369 15.73 18.74 14.98
C LYS A 369 14.75 19.51 15.84
N ILE A 370 13.52 19.54 15.42
CA ILE A 370 12.40 19.90 16.29
C ILE A 370 12.05 18.67 17.13
N VAL A 371 11.99 18.85 18.43
CA VAL A 371 11.62 17.82 19.40
C VAL A 371 10.36 18.28 20.14
N ALA A 372 9.34 17.44 20.14
CA ALA A 372 8.12 17.65 20.92
C ALA A 372 7.90 16.48 21.89
N VAL A 373 7.58 16.79 23.14
CA VAL A 373 7.31 15.78 24.18
C VAL A 373 5.95 16.09 24.79
N VAL A 374 5.13 15.08 25.01
CA VAL A 374 3.80 15.22 25.61
C VAL A 374 3.47 14.01 26.49
N THR A 375 2.78 14.23 27.59
CA THR A 375 2.21 13.15 28.40
C THR A 375 0.77 12.88 27.98
N VAL A 376 0.50 11.65 27.55
CA VAL A 376 -0.84 11.14 27.22
C VAL A 376 -1.33 10.32 28.41
N LYS A 377 -2.49 10.70 28.96
CA LYS A 377 -3.13 9.99 30.08
C LYS A 377 -4.50 9.48 29.63
N ASN A 378 -4.81 8.24 29.92
CA ASN A 378 -6.14 7.70 29.79
C ASN A 378 -7.00 8.21 30.97
N ILE A 379 -7.92 9.11 30.69
CA ILE A 379 -8.82 9.70 31.72
C ILE A 379 -10.21 9.06 31.73
N GLY A 380 -10.47 8.11 30.82
CA GLY A 380 -11.74 7.39 30.76
C GLY A 380 -11.75 6.09 31.57
N LYS A 381 -12.63 5.15 31.22
CA LYS A 381 -12.97 3.97 32.00
C LYS A 381 -12.48 2.65 31.40
N VAL A 382 -12.06 2.63 30.16
CA VAL A 382 -11.56 1.42 29.47
C VAL A 382 -10.13 1.62 29.00
N SER A 383 -9.38 0.54 28.91
CA SER A 383 -8.02 0.59 28.34
C SER A 383 -8.05 0.97 26.88
N GLY A 384 -7.13 1.80 26.43
CA GLY A 384 -7.08 2.25 25.04
C GLY A 384 -5.70 2.75 24.62
N LYS A 385 -5.58 3.00 23.31
CA LYS A 385 -4.39 3.61 22.70
C LYS A 385 -4.79 4.95 22.05
N GLU A 386 -3.87 5.91 22.05
CA GLU A 386 -4.05 7.18 21.34
C GLU A 386 -2.89 7.44 20.40
N VAL A 387 -3.17 8.17 19.30
CA VAL A 387 -2.17 8.63 18.34
C VAL A 387 -1.85 10.10 18.60
N VAL A 388 -0.58 10.38 18.85
CA VAL A 388 -0.08 11.75 18.93
C VAL A 388 0.43 12.16 17.56
N GLN A 389 -0.07 13.27 17.04
CA GLN A 389 0.23 13.83 15.73
C GLN A 389 0.84 15.21 15.90
N LEU A 390 2.04 15.42 15.35
CA LEU A 390 2.73 16.71 15.36
C LEU A 390 2.68 17.30 13.95
N TYR A 391 2.21 18.54 13.85
CA TYR A 391 2.11 19.29 12.61
C TYR A 391 2.95 20.54 12.67
N TYR A 392 3.49 20.97 11.52
CA TYR A 392 4.05 22.30 11.38
C TYR A 392 3.22 23.15 10.42
N SER A 393 3.32 24.47 10.60
CA SER A 393 2.79 25.50 9.73
C SER A 393 3.95 26.39 9.30
N ALA A 394 4.31 26.34 8.02
CA ALA A 394 5.36 27.16 7.45
C ALA A 394 4.84 28.57 7.08
N PRO A 395 5.72 29.59 6.98
CA PRO A 395 5.34 30.90 6.45
C PRO A 395 4.91 30.75 4.98
N GLN A 396 3.87 31.49 4.55
CA GLN A 396 3.38 31.40 3.17
C GLN A 396 4.39 31.87 2.13
N GLY A 397 5.21 32.85 2.42
CA GLY A 397 6.36 33.25 1.62
C GLY A 397 6.12 33.42 0.12
N LYS A 398 7.17 33.24 -0.70
CA LYS A 398 7.08 33.31 -2.16
C LYS A 398 6.61 32.00 -2.81
N LEU A 399 6.89 30.86 -2.14
CA LEU A 399 6.57 29.55 -2.69
C LEU A 399 5.12 29.14 -2.42
N GLY A 400 4.47 29.68 -1.36
CA GLY A 400 3.20 29.22 -0.84
C GLY A 400 3.35 27.84 -0.18
N LYS A 401 2.53 27.58 0.83
CA LYS A 401 2.62 26.34 1.64
C LYS A 401 1.24 25.81 1.99
N PRO A 402 1.09 24.51 2.25
CA PRO A 402 -0.05 24.04 3.01
C PRO A 402 -0.12 24.72 4.37
N SER A 403 -1.33 24.95 4.89
CA SER A 403 -1.53 25.61 6.20
C SER A 403 -1.00 24.74 7.34
N LYS A 404 -1.03 23.42 7.17
CA LYS A 404 -0.47 22.42 8.08
C LYS A 404 0.10 21.25 7.30
N GLU A 405 1.20 20.69 7.79
CA GLU A 405 1.79 19.47 7.30
C GLU A 405 2.16 18.55 8.46
N LEU A 406 1.90 17.26 8.32
CA LEU A 406 2.29 16.23 9.30
C LEU A 406 3.82 16.14 9.34
N ALA A 407 4.40 16.34 10.53
CA ALA A 407 5.84 16.30 10.74
C ALA A 407 6.32 15.01 11.40
N ALA A 408 5.54 14.52 12.37
CA ALA A 408 5.83 13.27 13.07
C ALA A 408 4.57 12.74 13.74
N PHE A 409 4.56 11.44 14.03
CA PHE A 409 3.50 10.79 14.80
C PHE A 409 4.04 9.64 15.64
N ALA A 410 3.29 9.29 16.69
CA ALA A 410 3.51 8.07 17.46
C ALA A 410 2.22 7.59 18.10
N LYS A 411 2.07 6.28 18.25
CA LYS A 411 0.94 5.66 18.96
C LYS A 411 1.38 5.21 20.34
N THR A 412 0.54 5.42 21.36
CA THR A 412 0.83 4.95 22.72
C THR A 412 0.76 3.43 22.80
N LYS A 413 1.37 2.85 23.80
CA LYS A 413 1.00 1.52 24.26
C LYS A 413 -0.46 1.50 24.72
N LEU A 414 -1.00 0.31 25.02
CA LEU A 414 -2.32 0.20 25.64
C LEU A 414 -2.24 0.80 27.05
N LEU A 415 -2.98 1.88 27.31
CA LEU A 415 -3.04 2.57 28.58
C LEU A 415 -4.29 2.14 29.37
N ALA A 416 -4.10 1.63 30.57
CA ALA A 416 -5.21 1.36 31.48
C ALA A 416 -5.85 2.68 31.95
N PRO A 417 -7.10 2.67 32.48
CA PRO A 417 -7.70 3.85 33.11
C PRO A 417 -6.78 4.49 34.18
N GLY A 418 -6.52 5.78 34.03
CA GLY A 418 -5.59 6.55 34.88
C GLY A 418 -4.12 6.42 34.52
N GLU A 419 -3.72 5.47 33.66
CA GLU A 419 -2.33 5.28 33.26
C GLU A 419 -1.90 6.38 32.26
N SER A 420 -0.61 6.73 32.33
CA SER A 420 0.01 7.74 31.47
C SER A 420 1.24 7.20 30.75
N GLN A 421 1.53 7.78 29.60
CA GLN A 421 2.78 7.58 28.87
C GLN A 421 3.30 8.91 28.37
N THR A 422 4.59 9.15 28.52
CA THR A 422 5.27 10.25 27.85
C THR A 422 5.65 9.80 26.44
N VAL A 423 5.25 10.59 25.45
CA VAL A 423 5.55 10.37 24.01
C VAL A 423 6.48 11.47 23.57
N ALA A 424 7.58 11.10 22.93
CA ALA A 424 8.52 12.01 22.30
C ALA A 424 8.46 11.85 20.78
N LEU A 425 8.38 12.96 20.05
CA LEU A 425 8.37 13.07 18.61
C LEU A 425 9.53 13.95 18.17
N SER A 426 10.16 13.62 17.07
CA SER A 426 11.19 14.50 16.49
C SER A 426 11.23 14.37 14.97
N PHE A 427 11.65 15.45 14.30
CA PHE A 427 11.89 15.48 12.88
C PHE A 427 12.98 16.52 12.56
N ASP A 428 13.64 16.39 11.41
CA ASP A 428 14.70 17.31 11.00
C ASP A 428 14.13 18.66 10.54
N ILE A 429 14.73 19.77 10.96
CA ILE A 429 14.33 21.11 10.54
C ILE A 429 14.29 21.23 9.02
N ASN A 430 15.22 20.55 8.33
CA ASN A 430 15.32 20.57 6.88
C ASN A 430 14.12 19.90 6.19
N ASP A 431 13.38 19.03 6.88
CA ASP A 431 12.14 18.42 6.34
C ASP A 431 11.00 19.42 6.13
N MET A 432 11.11 20.65 6.69
CA MET A 432 10.15 21.74 6.44
C MET A 432 10.48 22.55 5.17
N ALA A 433 11.55 22.21 4.45
CA ALA A 433 11.93 22.90 3.21
C ALA A 433 10.97 22.56 2.07
N SER A 434 10.64 23.56 1.24
CA SER A 434 9.87 23.38 0.02
C SER A 434 10.77 23.47 -1.21
N PHE A 435 10.39 22.76 -2.27
CA PHE A 435 11.15 22.77 -3.51
C PHE A 435 10.78 23.94 -4.42
N ASP A 436 11.75 24.75 -4.78
CA ASP A 436 11.60 25.88 -5.71
C ASP A 436 11.94 25.46 -7.15
N ASP A 437 10.95 24.95 -7.85
CA ASP A 437 11.09 24.51 -9.24
C ASP A 437 11.15 25.68 -10.25
N LEU A 438 10.60 26.84 -9.89
CA LEU A 438 10.51 28.00 -10.78
C LEU A 438 11.66 29.01 -10.57
N GLY A 439 12.39 28.94 -9.48
CA GLY A 439 13.44 29.88 -9.14
C GLY A 439 12.94 31.21 -8.58
N LYS A 440 11.86 31.18 -7.80
CA LYS A 440 11.37 32.36 -7.09
C LYS A 440 12.35 32.83 -6.02
N ILE A 441 13.17 31.92 -5.51
CA ILE A 441 14.26 32.16 -4.55
C ILE A 441 15.54 31.57 -5.11
N GLN A 442 15.61 30.25 -5.27
CA GLN A 442 16.74 29.52 -5.83
C GLN A 442 16.24 28.33 -6.63
N LYS A 443 16.38 28.40 -7.98
CA LYS A 443 15.86 27.37 -8.87
C LYS A 443 16.41 25.98 -8.54
N SER A 444 15.52 25.00 -8.51
CA SER A 444 15.80 23.57 -8.27
C SER A 444 16.47 23.32 -6.93
N ALA A 445 16.03 24.02 -5.90
CA ALA A 445 16.53 23.87 -4.54
C ALA A 445 15.41 23.64 -3.52
N PHE A 446 15.72 22.88 -2.48
CA PHE A 446 14.90 22.85 -1.27
C PHE A 446 15.24 24.04 -0.39
N VAL A 447 14.24 24.84 -0.06
CA VAL A 447 14.42 26.13 0.62
C VAL A 447 13.55 26.18 1.88
N LEU A 448 14.17 26.49 3.01
CA LEU A 448 13.45 26.99 4.18
C LEU A 448 13.31 28.51 3.99
N GLU A 449 12.10 28.96 3.71
CA GLU A 449 11.84 30.38 3.52
C GLU A 449 11.98 31.16 4.82
N LYS A 450 12.46 32.41 4.72
CA LYS A 450 12.48 33.35 5.82
C LYS A 450 11.09 33.49 6.46
N GLY A 451 11.02 33.39 7.77
CA GLY A 451 9.78 33.56 8.53
C GLY A 451 9.69 32.63 9.72
N THR A 452 8.53 32.62 10.33
CA THR A 452 8.25 31.85 11.55
C THR A 452 7.48 30.59 11.23
N TYR A 453 8.02 29.46 11.67
CA TYR A 453 7.43 28.12 11.59
C TYR A 453 6.80 27.81 12.96
N LYS A 454 5.53 27.42 12.95
CA LYS A 454 4.76 27.11 14.15
C LYS A 454 4.47 25.62 14.23
N PHE A 455 4.36 25.10 15.44
CA PHE A 455 4.12 23.68 15.68
C PHE A 455 2.82 23.48 16.44
N SER A 456 2.04 22.48 16.04
CA SER A 456 0.81 22.11 16.73
C SER A 456 0.75 20.60 16.96
N LEU A 457 0.23 20.19 18.11
CA LEU A 457 0.18 18.81 18.54
C LEU A 457 -1.23 18.42 18.94
N GLY A 458 -1.68 17.23 18.53
CA GLY A 458 -2.99 16.72 18.86
C GLY A 458 -3.21 15.30 18.36
N ASN A 459 -4.47 14.92 18.08
CA ASN A 459 -4.84 13.59 17.61
C ASN A 459 -5.61 13.56 16.27
N SER A 460 -5.68 14.69 15.59
CA SER A 460 -6.10 14.84 14.19
C SER A 460 -5.64 16.20 13.66
N VAL A 461 -5.68 16.41 12.35
CA VAL A 461 -5.27 17.71 11.76
C VAL A 461 -6.04 18.90 12.31
N ARG A 462 -7.30 18.71 12.75
CA ARG A 462 -8.17 19.76 13.33
C ARG A 462 -8.16 19.81 14.84
N ASN A 463 -7.98 18.67 15.50
CA ASN A 463 -7.91 18.63 16.96
C ASN A 463 -6.46 18.73 17.43
N THR A 464 -5.89 19.93 17.28
CA THR A 464 -4.53 20.27 17.70
C THR A 464 -4.50 21.51 18.55
N ARG A 465 -3.48 21.61 19.40
CA ARG A 465 -3.13 22.85 20.09
C ARG A 465 -1.79 23.37 19.61
N LEU A 466 -1.66 24.68 19.50
CA LEU A 466 -0.40 25.34 19.22
C LEU A 466 0.57 25.12 20.38
N LEU A 467 1.83 24.86 20.10
CA LEU A 467 2.91 24.73 21.06
C LEU A 467 3.59 26.09 21.29
N ASP A 468 4.19 26.29 22.45
CA ASP A 468 4.80 27.59 22.85
C ASP A 468 6.15 27.87 22.16
N TYR A 469 6.67 26.90 21.38
CA TYR A 469 7.92 27.07 20.64
C TYR A 469 7.64 27.39 19.17
N GLU A 470 8.42 28.33 18.62
CA GLU A 470 8.44 28.68 17.21
C GLU A 470 9.89 28.62 16.68
N PHE A 471 10.10 28.08 15.48
CA PHE A 471 11.38 28.17 14.78
C PHE A 471 11.33 29.37 13.83
N THR A 472 12.34 30.23 13.86
CA THR A 472 12.41 31.42 12.99
C THR A 472 13.64 31.35 12.10
N ALA A 473 13.42 31.24 10.78
CA ALA A 473 14.46 31.44 9.78
C ALA A 473 14.62 32.95 9.51
N ASN A 474 15.76 33.51 9.83
CA ASN A 474 16.04 34.97 9.67
C ASN A 474 16.27 35.37 8.20
N GLU A 475 16.59 34.41 7.35
CA GLU A 475 16.81 34.54 5.91
C GLU A 475 16.33 33.25 5.18
N ASP A 476 16.24 33.30 3.85
CA ASP A 476 15.99 32.11 3.04
C ASP A 476 17.20 31.18 3.10
N ILE A 477 17.02 29.92 3.52
CA ILE A 477 18.11 28.95 3.70
C ILE A 477 18.00 27.89 2.61
N ILE A 478 19.02 27.75 1.79
CA ILE A 478 19.13 26.67 0.80
C ILE A 478 19.58 25.42 1.51
N VAL A 479 18.64 24.49 1.73
CA VAL A 479 18.91 23.22 2.42
C VAL A 479 19.63 22.24 1.51
N LYS A 480 19.19 22.16 0.25
CA LYS A 480 19.77 21.25 -0.75
C LYS A 480 19.58 21.85 -2.14
N GLN A 481 20.67 21.97 -2.88
CA GLN A 481 20.63 22.27 -4.32
C GLN A 481 20.48 20.96 -5.08
N SER A 482 19.49 20.86 -5.95
CA SER A 482 19.24 19.74 -6.85
C SER A 482 19.42 20.16 -8.31
N LYS A 483 19.29 19.19 -9.23
CA LYS A 483 19.15 19.48 -10.66
C LYS A 483 17.69 19.79 -10.98
N SER A 484 17.43 20.49 -12.08
CA SER A 484 16.07 20.65 -12.64
C SER A 484 15.74 19.42 -13.47
N LEU A 485 14.89 18.55 -12.94
CA LEU A 485 14.55 17.25 -13.50
C LEU A 485 13.03 17.11 -13.63
N LEU A 486 12.57 16.23 -14.50
CA LEU A 486 11.13 15.90 -14.66
C LEU A 486 10.27 17.16 -14.85
N LYS A 487 10.72 18.08 -15.67
CA LYS A 487 10.05 19.37 -15.89
C LYS A 487 8.64 19.19 -16.44
N PRO A 488 7.70 20.10 -16.13
CA PRO A 488 6.35 20.04 -16.65
C PRO A 488 6.30 19.98 -18.17
N PHE A 489 5.52 19.03 -18.70
CA PHE A 489 5.22 18.88 -20.12
C PHE A 489 3.72 18.90 -20.29
N LYS A 490 3.20 19.90 -21.04
CA LYS A 490 1.75 20.11 -21.26
C LYS A 490 0.90 20.36 -19.99
N LEU A 491 1.50 20.55 -18.81
CA LEU A 491 0.81 21.05 -17.62
C LEU A 491 0.91 22.59 -17.62
N GLU A 492 -0.19 23.27 -17.88
CA GLU A 492 -0.18 24.72 -18.12
C GLU A 492 -0.17 25.56 -16.82
N LYS A 493 -0.77 25.05 -15.76
CA LYS A 493 -0.97 25.79 -14.50
C LYS A 493 -0.98 24.88 -13.28
N ARG A 494 -0.85 25.49 -12.11
CA ARG A 494 -1.01 24.83 -10.82
C ARG A 494 -1.72 25.72 -9.80
N LEU A 495 -2.37 25.10 -8.82
CA LEU A 495 -3.08 25.73 -7.74
C LEU A 495 -2.12 26.42 -6.76
N LEU A 496 -2.52 27.57 -6.22
CA LEU A 496 -1.83 28.28 -5.15
C LEU A 496 -2.65 28.28 -3.86
N ALA A 497 -2.02 28.61 -2.73
CA ALA A 497 -2.60 28.58 -1.39
C ALA A 497 -3.86 29.47 -1.24
N ASP A 498 -3.98 30.51 -2.03
CA ASP A 498 -5.13 31.45 -2.03
C ASP A 498 -6.28 30.99 -2.94
N GLY A 499 -6.16 29.82 -3.59
CA GLY A 499 -7.14 29.28 -4.53
C GLY A 499 -7.00 29.80 -5.97
N SER A 500 -6.03 30.67 -6.23
CA SER A 500 -5.69 31.12 -7.60
C SER A 500 -4.77 30.12 -8.29
N TYR A 501 -4.48 30.34 -9.58
CA TYR A 501 -3.57 29.50 -10.36
C TYR A 501 -2.38 30.33 -10.88
N GLU A 502 -1.20 29.73 -10.88
CA GLU A 502 -0.04 30.26 -11.61
C GLU A 502 0.28 29.43 -12.85
N THR A 503 0.74 30.10 -13.92
CA THR A 503 1.14 29.46 -15.16
C THR A 503 2.51 28.80 -15.01
N LEU A 504 2.67 27.59 -15.54
CA LEU A 504 3.91 26.83 -15.53
C LEU A 504 4.68 26.97 -16.87
N PRO A 505 6.03 27.11 -16.82
CA PRO A 505 6.85 27.04 -18.03
C PRO A 505 6.84 25.62 -18.57
N GLN A 506 6.74 25.52 -19.90
CA GLN A 506 6.72 24.24 -20.61
C GLN A 506 8.15 23.79 -20.99
N SER A 507 8.36 22.47 -21.02
CA SER A 507 9.62 21.85 -21.45
C SER A 507 9.32 20.58 -22.24
N GLU A 508 10.18 20.24 -23.17
CA GLU A 508 10.14 18.93 -23.83
C GLU A 508 10.62 17.84 -22.87
N PRO A 509 10.11 16.60 -22.99
CA PRO A 509 10.59 15.48 -22.21
C PRO A 509 12.08 15.23 -22.43
N SER A 510 12.79 14.85 -21.38
CA SER A 510 14.21 14.49 -21.46
C SER A 510 14.35 12.97 -21.59
N TYR A 511 15.13 12.54 -22.58
CA TYR A 511 15.47 11.13 -22.84
C TYR A 511 16.96 10.87 -22.68
N ASP A 512 17.61 11.55 -21.74
CA ASP A 512 19.01 11.33 -21.44
C ASP A 512 19.27 9.87 -21.05
N SER A 513 20.49 9.41 -21.36
CA SER A 513 20.95 8.07 -21.01
C SER A 513 22.33 8.12 -20.37
N GLY A 514 22.51 7.29 -19.34
CA GLY A 514 23.80 7.13 -18.69
C GLY A 514 24.73 6.19 -19.46
N LYS A 515 26.04 6.27 -19.16
CA LYS A 515 27.02 5.27 -19.58
C LYS A 515 27.55 4.55 -18.34
N ASN A 516 27.44 3.23 -18.34
CA ASN A 516 27.99 2.39 -17.29
C ASN A 516 29.40 1.91 -17.66
N ASN A 517 30.22 1.61 -16.66
CA ASN A 517 31.56 1.12 -16.87
C ASN A 517 31.99 0.16 -15.74
N LEU A 518 32.45 -1.05 -16.13
CA LEU A 518 33.13 -2.01 -15.27
C LEU A 518 34.59 -2.20 -15.77
N ALA A 519 35.28 -1.10 -16.04
CA ALA A 519 36.55 -1.07 -16.79
C ALA A 519 37.68 -1.91 -16.17
N ASP A 520 37.72 -2.00 -14.84
CA ASP A 520 38.82 -2.65 -14.11
C ASP A 520 38.55 -4.15 -13.84
N ALA A 521 37.36 -4.65 -14.13
CA ALA A 521 36.98 -6.04 -13.92
C ALA A 521 37.54 -6.97 -15.02
N LYS A 522 38.00 -8.15 -14.64
CA LYS A 522 38.57 -9.17 -15.54
C LYS A 522 37.89 -10.51 -15.40
N ALA A 523 37.65 -11.20 -16.52
CA ALA A 523 37.17 -12.58 -16.48
C ALA A 523 38.28 -13.48 -15.88
N PRO A 524 37.92 -14.45 -14.99
CA PRO A 524 38.87 -15.44 -14.51
C PRO A 524 39.25 -16.40 -15.63
N ASP A 525 40.45 -17.03 -15.53
CA ASP A 525 40.96 -18.02 -16.50
C ASP A 525 40.12 -19.31 -16.52
N GLU A 526 39.58 -19.70 -15.35
CA GLU A 526 38.66 -20.84 -15.21
C GLU A 526 37.31 -20.36 -14.65
N ALA A 527 36.23 -21.02 -15.08
CA ALA A 527 34.88 -20.69 -14.59
C ALA A 527 34.75 -20.88 -13.09
N VAL A 528 34.31 -19.82 -12.41
CA VAL A 528 34.01 -19.81 -10.97
C VAL A 528 32.49 -19.77 -10.78
N MET A 529 31.97 -20.66 -9.92
CA MET A 529 30.53 -20.74 -9.65
C MET A 529 30.07 -19.64 -8.69
N PHE A 530 28.80 -19.30 -8.77
CA PHE A 530 28.18 -18.18 -8.02
C PHE A 530 28.35 -18.30 -6.49
N ASP A 531 28.32 -19.52 -5.94
CA ASP A 531 28.53 -19.77 -4.51
C ASP A 531 29.86 -19.24 -3.95
N TYR A 532 30.84 -18.99 -4.81
CA TYR A 532 32.17 -18.52 -4.42
C TYR A 532 32.35 -16.99 -4.58
N VAL A 533 31.30 -16.27 -4.99
CA VAL A 533 31.34 -14.81 -5.03
C VAL A 533 31.51 -14.25 -3.61
N GLY A 534 32.45 -13.33 -3.45
CA GLY A 534 32.84 -12.76 -2.16
C GLY A 534 33.88 -13.59 -1.39
N GLU A 535 34.11 -14.84 -1.78
CA GLU A 535 35.13 -15.72 -1.17
C GLU A 535 36.37 -15.89 -2.06
N LYS A 536 36.19 -16.26 -3.34
CA LYS A 536 37.26 -16.53 -4.30
C LYS A 536 37.34 -15.57 -5.44
N ILE A 537 36.28 -14.84 -5.71
CA ILE A 537 36.15 -13.91 -6.82
C ILE A 537 35.31 -12.73 -6.41
N SER A 538 35.64 -11.52 -6.88
CA SER A 538 34.78 -10.35 -6.74
C SER A 538 33.50 -10.51 -7.60
N LEU A 539 32.43 -9.83 -7.25
CA LEU A 539 31.21 -9.85 -8.06
C LEU A 539 31.46 -9.32 -9.47
N ASP A 540 32.25 -8.25 -9.59
CA ASP A 540 32.52 -7.60 -10.87
C ASP A 540 33.36 -8.50 -11.79
N ASP A 541 34.39 -9.19 -11.27
CA ASP A 541 35.13 -10.20 -12.02
C ASP A 541 34.28 -11.42 -12.35
N PHE A 542 33.36 -11.82 -11.46
CA PHE A 542 32.42 -12.90 -11.72
C PHE A 542 31.54 -12.61 -12.92
N ILE A 543 30.97 -11.39 -13.02
CA ILE A 543 30.08 -10.98 -14.12
C ILE A 543 30.80 -11.03 -15.48
N ARG A 544 32.12 -10.84 -15.52
CA ARG A 544 32.92 -10.93 -16.76
C ARG A 544 32.89 -12.33 -17.41
N GLN A 545 32.48 -13.37 -16.67
CA GLN A 545 32.31 -14.71 -17.20
C GLN A 545 31.07 -14.88 -18.10
N PHE A 546 30.09 -14.00 -18.00
CA PHE A 546 28.89 -14.05 -18.85
C PHE A 546 29.25 -13.79 -20.31
N THR A 547 28.64 -14.52 -21.22
CA THR A 547 28.58 -14.13 -22.64
C THR A 547 27.60 -12.98 -22.82
N VAL A 548 27.63 -12.31 -23.95
CA VAL A 548 26.69 -11.22 -24.25
C VAL A 548 25.24 -11.77 -24.32
N ASP A 549 25.04 -12.92 -24.94
CA ASP A 549 23.72 -13.57 -25.02
C ASP A 549 23.21 -13.92 -23.61
N GLU A 550 24.07 -14.40 -22.71
CA GLU A 550 23.69 -14.67 -21.30
C GLU A 550 23.35 -13.40 -20.52
N LEU A 551 24.05 -12.28 -20.79
CA LEU A 551 23.70 -10.98 -20.17
C LEU A 551 22.35 -10.48 -20.67
N ILE A 552 22.07 -10.61 -21.97
CA ILE A 552 20.79 -10.24 -22.60
C ILE A 552 19.64 -11.05 -22.01
N ASP A 553 19.80 -12.36 -21.92
CA ASP A 553 18.77 -13.22 -21.34
C ASP A 553 18.56 -12.95 -19.84
N PHE A 554 19.62 -12.58 -19.12
CA PHE A 554 19.58 -12.43 -17.66
C PHE A 554 18.86 -11.17 -17.19
N VAL A 555 18.76 -10.11 -18.01
CA VAL A 555 18.03 -8.88 -17.72
C VAL A 555 16.53 -8.97 -18.06
N GLY A 556 16.07 -10.12 -18.56
CA GLY A 556 14.68 -10.45 -18.78
C GLY A 556 14.11 -11.37 -17.70
N GLY A 557 12.86 -11.13 -17.30
CA GLY A 557 12.12 -12.00 -16.39
C GLY A 557 11.53 -13.23 -17.10
N HIS A 558 10.91 -14.11 -16.32
CA HIS A 558 10.21 -15.30 -16.79
C HIS A 558 8.76 -15.29 -16.27
N GLN A 559 7.77 -15.35 -17.14
CA GLN A 559 6.36 -15.25 -16.75
C GLN A 559 5.88 -16.42 -15.90
N ASN A 560 6.20 -17.63 -16.31
CA ASN A 560 5.64 -18.85 -15.72
C ASN A 560 6.74 -19.76 -15.17
N GLN A 561 6.95 -19.71 -13.86
CA GLN A 561 7.76 -20.73 -13.19
C GLN A 561 6.88 -21.86 -12.64
N PRO A 562 7.29 -23.14 -12.82
CA PRO A 562 6.60 -24.26 -12.18
C PRO A 562 6.65 -24.14 -10.65
N GLY A 563 5.59 -24.54 -9.97
CA GLY A 563 5.56 -24.60 -8.51
C GLY A 563 4.48 -23.74 -7.88
N VAL A 564 4.75 -23.21 -6.66
CA VAL A 564 3.77 -22.48 -5.86
C VAL A 564 3.56 -21.01 -6.32
N CYS A 565 4.56 -20.44 -7.00
CA CYS A 565 4.51 -19.08 -7.49
C CYS A 565 3.65 -18.95 -8.75
N ASN A 566 2.93 -17.85 -8.89
CA ASN A 566 2.13 -17.53 -10.08
C ASN A 566 2.43 -16.15 -10.67
N THR A 567 3.50 -15.49 -10.22
CA THR A 567 3.83 -14.10 -10.63
C THR A 567 5.21 -13.99 -11.29
N GLY A 568 5.82 -15.10 -11.68
CA GLY A 568 7.07 -15.10 -12.42
C GLY A 568 8.33 -15.27 -11.57
N ALA A 569 9.48 -15.16 -12.24
CA ALA A 569 10.81 -15.25 -11.64
C ALA A 569 11.82 -14.54 -12.55
N PHE A 570 13.08 -14.44 -12.10
CA PHE A 570 14.19 -13.92 -12.89
C PHE A 570 15.51 -14.59 -12.49
N GLY A 571 16.59 -14.29 -13.20
CA GLY A 571 17.88 -14.93 -13.00
C GLY A 571 17.89 -16.37 -13.53
N GLY A 572 18.74 -17.22 -12.95
CA GLY A 572 18.82 -18.63 -13.34
C GLY A 572 19.80 -18.87 -14.49
N LEU A 573 21.11 -18.96 -14.19
CA LEU A 573 22.13 -19.34 -15.18
C LEU A 573 22.84 -20.61 -14.75
N LYS A 574 22.46 -21.74 -15.36
CA LYS A 574 22.93 -23.07 -15.00
C LYS A 574 24.44 -23.22 -15.11
N ARG A 575 25.04 -22.63 -16.12
CA ARG A 575 26.50 -22.75 -16.40
C ARG A 575 27.33 -22.19 -15.25
N LEU A 576 26.85 -21.12 -14.58
CA LEU A 576 27.50 -20.47 -13.44
C LEU A 576 26.84 -20.79 -12.09
N ASP A 577 25.91 -21.73 -12.09
CA ASP A 577 25.17 -22.20 -10.90
C ASP A 577 24.40 -21.08 -10.18
N ILE A 578 23.86 -20.10 -10.94
CA ILE A 578 22.99 -19.06 -10.41
C ILE A 578 21.56 -19.58 -10.35
N PRO A 579 20.88 -19.53 -9.19
CA PRO A 579 19.51 -20.00 -9.08
C PRO A 579 18.51 -19.02 -9.71
N PRO A 580 17.34 -19.49 -10.18
CA PRO A 580 16.22 -18.59 -10.44
C PRO A 580 15.64 -18.09 -9.12
N ILE A 581 15.17 -16.83 -9.11
CA ILE A 581 14.55 -16.20 -7.94
C ILE A 581 13.05 -16.00 -8.23
N PRO A 582 12.18 -16.80 -7.62
CA PRO A 582 10.73 -16.65 -7.78
C PRO A 582 10.22 -15.40 -7.04
N THR A 583 9.22 -14.75 -7.65
CA THR A 583 8.53 -13.58 -7.10
C THR A 583 7.08 -13.92 -6.75
N ALA A 584 6.51 -13.20 -5.80
CA ALA A 584 5.09 -13.29 -5.48
C ALA A 584 4.47 -11.91 -5.35
N ASP A 585 3.27 -11.79 -5.90
CA ASP A 585 2.42 -10.63 -5.77
C ASP A 585 1.60 -10.66 -4.46
N GLY A 586 0.74 -9.66 -4.26
CA GLY A 586 -0.22 -9.58 -3.18
C GLY A 586 0.20 -8.69 -2.02
N PRO A 587 0.10 -7.33 -2.15
CA PRO A 587 0.40 -6.42 -1.05
C PRO A 587 -0.44 -6.66 0.22
N ALA A 588 -1.62 -7.26 0.08
CA ALA A 588 -2.49 -7.65 1.20
C ALA A 588 -2.35 -9.13 1.61
N GLY A 589 -1.23 -9.80 1.24
CA GLY A 589 -0.92 -11.19 1.54
C GLY A 589 -0.28 -11.92 0.36
N VAL A 590 0.48 -12.94 0.66
CA VAL A 590 1.27 -13.66 -0.37
C VAL A 590 0.36 -14.37 -1.37
N ARG A 591 0.44 -13.99 -2.65
CA ARG A 591 -0.36 -14.60 -3.71
C ARG A 591 0.30 -15.85 -4.26
N LEU A 592 -0.13 -17.01 -3.80
CA LEU A 592 0.32 -18.31 -4.32
C LEU A 592 -0.65 -18.86 -5.37
N ASN A 593 -0.14 -19.79 -6.18
CA ASN A 593 -0.97 -20.51 -7.12
C ASN A 593 -2.00 -21.39 -6.37
N ALA A 594 -3.28 -21.13 -6.54
CA ALA A 594 -4.36 -21.84 -5.85
C ALA A 594 -4.40 -23.36 -6.11
N LYS A 595 -3.79 -23.84 -7.21
CA LYS A 595 -3.73 -25.27 -7.56
C LYS A 595 -2.53 -26.00 -6.94
N THR A 596 -1.43 -25.30 -6.70
CA THR A 596 -0.15 -25.88 -6.27
C THR A 596 0.37 -25.30 -4.96
N GLY A 597 -0.07 -24.11 -4.56
CA GLY A 597 0.31 -23.42 -3.33
C GLY A 597 -0.63 -23.70 -2.16
N ALA A 598 -0.15 -23.49 -0.95
CA ALA A 598 -0.96 -23.49 0.26
C ALA A 598 -1.78 -22.19 0.36
N PRO A 599 -2.96 -22.20 0.99
CA PRO A 599 -3.64 -20.97 1.39
C PRO A 599 -2.75 -20.14 2.32
N THR A 600 -2.65 -18.84 2.04
CA THR A 600 -1.85 -17.89 2.81
C THR A 600 -2.72 -17.02 3.71
N THR A 601 -2.10 -16.18 4.53
CA THR A 601 -2.84 -15.20 5.32
C THR A 601 -3.22 -14.01 4.45
N ALA A 602 -4.53 -13.72 4.37
CA ALA A 602 -4.99 -12.44 3.81
C ALA A 602 -4.99 -11.39 4.94
N TRP A 603 -4.05 -10.46 4.83
CA TRP A 603 -3.88 -9.34 5.77
C TRP A 603 -4.91 -8.24 5.50
N PRO A 604 -5.14 -7.33 6.44
CA PRO A 604 -5.85 -6.09 6.15
C PRO A 604 -5.19 -5.30 5.01
N CYS A 605 -5.99 -4.58 4.24
CA CYS A 605 -5.49 -3.74 3.15
C CYS A 605 -4.58 -2.61 3.66
N ALA A 606 -3.72 -2.05 2.80
CA ALA A 606 -2.75 -1.04 3.20
C ALA A 606 -3.40 0.23 3.76
N THR A 607 -4.53 0.66 3.20
CA THR A 607 -5.33 1.78 3.74
C THR A 607 -5.71 1.55 5.21
N LEU A 608 -6.15 0.33 5.55
CA LEU A 608 -6.47 -0.02 6.94
C LEU A 608 -5.21 -0.09 7.81
N LEU A 609 -4.13 -0.66 7.30
CA LEU A 609 -2.86 -0.71 8.02
C LEU A 609 -2.32 0.68 8.33
N ALA A 610 -2.43 1.65 7.39
CA ALA A 610 -2.06 3.04 7.64
C ALA A 610 -2.91 3.66 8.76
N CYS A 611 -4.22 3.35 8.80
CA CYS A 611 -5.12 3.82 9.85
C CYS A 611 -4.77 3.29 11.25
N THR A 612 -3.88 2.30 11.37
CA THR A 612 -3.30 1.92 12.67
C THR A 612 -2.39 2.99 13.25
N TRP A 613 -1.72 3.79 12.43
CA TRP A 613 -0.64 4.72 12.82
C TRP A 613 0.43 4.05 13.69
N ASN A 614 0.63 2.73 13.50
CA ASN A 614 1.50 1.89 14.31
C ASN A 614 2.53 1.16 13.44
N THR A 615 3.66 1.79 13.23
CA THR A 615 4.76 1.25 12.39
C THR A 615 5.32 -0.07 12.91
N GLU A 616 5.30 -0.31 14.23
CA GLU A 616 5.77 -1.58 14.79
C GLU A 616 4.81 -2.74 14.44
N LEU A 617 3.50 -2.49 14.48
CA LEU A 617 2.52 -3.50 14.05
C LEU A 617 2.62 -3.79 12.55
N ILE A 618 2.83 -2.76 11.72
CA ILE A 618 3.02 -2.95 10.27
C ILE A 618 4.29 -3.78 10.01
N LYS A 619 5.37 -3.51 10.74
CA LYS A 619 6.59 -4.32 10.68
C LYS A 619 6.37 -5.78 11.12
N GLU A 620 5.53 -6.04 12.15
CA GLU A 620 5.12 -7.39 12.53
C GLU A 620 4.41 -8.10 11.37
N VAL A 621 3.46 -7.41 10.71
CA VAL A 621 2.71 -7.93 9.55
C VAL A 621 3.66 -8.24 8.39
N GLY A 622 4.54 -7.28 8.01
CA GLY A 622 5.55 -7.49 6.96
C GLY A 622 6.49 -8.65 7.27
N SER A 623 6.89 -8.80 8.54
CA SER A 623 7.73 -9.93 8.98
C SER A 623 6.98 -11.28 8.88
N ALA A 624 5.70 -11.31 9.21
CA ALA A 624 4.87 -12.51 9.09
C ALA A 624 4.67 -12.90 7.61
N GLY A 625 4.32 -11.93 6.75
CA GLY A 625 4.24 -12.15 5.29
C GLY A 625 5.58 -12.63 4.71
N GLY A 626 6.70 -11.98 5.09
CA GLY A 626 8.03 -12.39 4.68
C GLY A 626 8.39 -13.82 5.11
N ALA A 627 7.91 -14.27 6.29
CA ALA A 627 8.07 -15.65 6.72
C ALA A 627 7.28 -16.63 5.84
N GLU A 628 6.07 -16.28 5.41
CA GLU A 628 5.27 -17.08 4.48
C GLU A 628 5.96 -17.20 3.10
N LEU A 629 6.54 -16.10 2.59
CA LEU A 629 7.32 -16.16 1.36
C LEU A 629 8.53 -17.07 1.49
N ARG A 630 9.33 -16.88 2.55
CA ARG A 630 10.53 -17.68 2.78
C ARG A 630 10.21 -19.16 2.90
N GLU A 631 9.15 -19.51 3.64
CA GLU A 631 8.67 -20.87 3.82
C GLU A 631 8.24 -21.54 2.49
N ASN A 632 7.78 -20.72 1.52
CA ASN A 632 7.37 -21.18 0.20
C ASN A 632 8.45 -20.96 -0.89
N ASN A 633 9.71 -20.77 -0.48
CA ASN A 633 10.89 -20.61 -1.35
C ASN A 633 10.82 -19.42 -2.32
N LEU A 634 10.10 -18.37 -1.96
CA LEU A 634 10.02 -17.14 -2.72
C LEU A 634 11.10 -16.16 -2.29
N GLY A 635 11.72 -15.48 -3.26
CA GLY A 635 12.82 -14.54 -3.00
C GLY A 635 12.40 -13.09 -2.93
N VAL A 636 11.32 -12.71 -3.65
CA VAL A 636 10.85 -11.33 -3.72
C VAL A 636 9.36 -11.26 -3.47
N TRP A 637 8.93 -10.37 -2.61
CA TRP A 637 7.55 -9.93 -2.47
C TRP A 637 7.36 -8.62 -3.23
N LEU A 638 6.40 -8.58 -4.17
CA LEU A 638 6.06 -7.38 -4.92
C LEU A 638 5.17 -6.45 -4.06
N ALA A 639 5.72 -6.04 -2.95
CA ALA A 639 5.12 -5.23 -1.89
C ALA A 639 6.24 -4.47 -1.13
N PRO A 640 5.90 -3.36 -0.42
CA PRO A 640 4.62 -2.69 -0.37
C PRO A 640 4.32 -1.84 -1.61
N ALA A 641 3.01 -1.59 -1.85
CA ALA A 641 2.56 -0.58 -2.78
C ALA A 641 2.26 0.72 -2.01
N MET A 642 2.69 1.90 -2.53
CA MET A 642 2.71 3.11 -1.71
C MET A 642 2.43 4.43 -2.42
N ASN A 643 1.76 4.39 -3.56
CA ASN A 643 1.36 5.62 -4.24
C ASN A 643 0.40 6.44 -3.35
N ILE A 644 0.32 7.73 -3.60
CA ILE A 644 -0.52 8.64 -2.81
C ILE A 644 -2.00 8.46 -3.19
N HIS A 645 -2.90 8.50 -2.22
CA HIS A 645 -4.35 8.58 -2.43
C HIS A 645 -4.72 9.99 -2.94
N ARG A 646 -4.46 10.25 -4.23
CA ARG A 646 -4.77 11.55 -4.83
C ARG A 646 -6.26 11.71 -5.09
N ASN A 647 -6.93 10.65 -5.53
CA ASN A 647 -8.35 10.64 -5.81
C ASN A 647 -9.00 9.36 -5.28
N PRO A 648 -10.19 9.40 -4.65
CA PRO A 648 -10.83 8.22 -4.05
C PRO A 648 -11.28 7.16 -5.07
N LEU A 649 -11.34 7.50 -6.35
CA LEU A 649 -11.78 6.58 -7.40
C LEU A 649 -10.64 5.72 -7.95
N CYS A 650 -9.36 5.99 -7.66
CA CYS A 650 -8.28 5.12 -8.09
C CYS A 650 -8.51 3.70 -7.59
N GLY A 651 -8.57 2.74 -8.51
CA GLY A 651 -8.95 1.36 -8.22
C GLY A 651 -7.99 0.64 -7.26
N ARG A 652 -6.73 1.05 -7.21
CA ARG A 652 -5.68 0.46 -6.37
C ARG A 652 -5.46 1.17 -5.04
N ASN A 653 -6.28 2.16 -4.65
CA ASN A 653 -6.12 2.83 -3.35
C ASN A 653 -6.13 1.85 -2.17
N PHE A 654 -6.86 0.73 -2.26
CA PHE A 654 -6.89 -0.28 -1.20
C PHE A 654 -5.50 -0.82 -0.83
N GLU A 655 -4.57 -0.90 -1.78
CA GLU A 655 -3.21 -1.39 -1.55
C GLU A 655 -2.17 -0.28 -1.29
N TYR A 656 -2.60 0.98 -1.35
CA TYR A 656 -1.80 2.15 -0.98
C TYR A 656 -2.15 2.60 0.44
N PHE A 657 -1.27 3.39 1.07
CA PHE A 657 -1.43 3.68 2.50
C PHE A 657 -2.27 4.93 2.79
N SER A 658 -2.00 6.07 2.14
CA SER A 658 -2.54 7.36 2.59
C SER A 658 -2.44 8.46 1.52
N GLU A 659 -3.19 9.55 1.72
CA GLU A 659 -3.01 10.83 1.03
C GLU A 659 -1.77 11.60 1.49
N ASP A 660 -1.18 11.22 2.65
CA ASP A 660 -0.02 11.90 3.23
C ASP A 660 1.28 11.15 2.95
N PRO A 661 2.30 11.81 2.34
CA PRO A 661 3.55 11.16 1.97
C PRO A 661 4.42 10.73 3.17
N LEU A 662 4.32 11.42 4.33
CA LEU A 662 5.05 11.01 5.53
C LEU A 662 4.45 9.71 6.10
N LEU A 663 3.12 9.66 6.26
CA LEU A 663 2.44 8.46 6.76
C LEU A 663 2.68 7.28 5.82
N ALA A 664 2.48 7.46 4.50
CA ALA A 664 2.75 6.43 3.51
C ALA A 664 4.20 5.95 3.53
N GLY A 665 5.16 6.87 3.59
CA GLY A 665 6.59 6.54 3.63
C GLY A 665 7.00 5.79 4.89
N LYS A 666 6.52 6.20 6.07
CA LYS A 666 6.81 5.53 7.35
C LYS A 666 6.18 4.14 7.44
N CYS A 667 4.95 3.98 6.97
CA CYS A 667 4.27 2.69 6.90
C CYS A 667 5.03 1.73 5.96
N SER A 668 5.38 2.19 4.77
CA SER A 668 6.14 1.40 3.80
C SER A 668 7.51 1.02 4.32
N ALA A 669 8.24 1.95 4.95
CA ALA A 669 9.54 1.66 5.53
C ALA A 669 9.46 0.59 6.65
N ALA A 670 8.39 0.62 7.43
CA ALA A 670 8.15 -0.40 8.47
C ALA A 670 7.89 -1.77 7.86
N ASP A 671 7.06 -1.83 6.82
CA ASP A 671 6.74 -3.07 6.10
C ASP A 671 7.99 -3.67 5.43
N VAL A 672 8.77 -2.86 4.71
CA VAL A 672 10.06 -3.27 4.11
C VAL A 672 10.99 -3.87 5.15
N ARG A 673 11.18 -3.20 6.30
CA ARG A 673 12.03 -3.73 7.40
C ARG A 673 11.51 -5.07 7.90
N GLY A 674 10.19 -5.23 8.00
CA GLY A 674 9.55 -6.50 8.37
C GLY A 674 9.86 -7.60 7.36
N ILE A 675 9.58 -7.39 6.09
CA ILE A 675 9.79 -8.33 4.99
C ILE A 675 11.26 -8.76 4.90
N GLN A 676 12.18 -7.78 4.82
CA GLN A 676 13.61 -8.04 4.63
C GLN A 676 14.28 -8.69 5.84
N SER A 677 13.69 -8.58 7.04
CA SER A 677 14.14 -9.32 8.25
C SER A 677 14.06 -10.84 8.07
N ARG A 678 13.32 -11.33 7.06
CA ARG A 678 13.14 -12.74 6.73
C ARG A 678 13.98 -13.20 5.54
N LYS A 679 14.96 -12.42 5.09
CA LYS A 679 15.75 -12.73 3.88
C LYS A 679 14.88 -12.91 2.64
N VAL A 680 13.91 -12.02 2.48
CA VAL A 680 13.04 -11.85 1.32
C VAL A 680 13.14 -10.39 0.88
N ALA A 681 13.34 -10.14 -0.41
CA ALA A 681 13.37 -8.78 -0.92
C ALA A 681 11.97 -8.18 -0.94
N ALA A 682 11.83 -6.95 -0.45
CA ALA A 682 10.67 -6.12 -0.71
C ALA A 682 10.85 -5.39 -2.05
N SER A 683 9.78 -5.33 -2.86
CA SER A 683 9.75 -4.55 -4.09
C SER A 683 8.77 -3.40 -3.94
N VAL A 684 9.29 -2.23 -3.61
CA VAL A 684 8.48 -1.04 -3.38
C VAL A 684 7.90 -0.53 -4.70
N LYS A 685 6.58 -0.33 -4.75
CA LYS A 685 5.86 -0.05 -5.99
C LYS A 685 4.74 0.99 -5.80
N HIS A 686 4.27 1.66 -6.85
CA HIS A 686 4.76 1.72 -8.22
C HIS A 686 5.46 3.08 -8.43
N PHE A 687 6.71 3.07 -8.76
CA PHE A 687 7.57 4.27 -8.84
C PHE A 687 7.51 4.92 -10.24
N ALA A 688 6.71 5.99 -10.45
CA ALA A 688 5.87 6.72 -9.52
C ALA A 688 4.57 7.21 -10.21
N CYS A 689 3.70 7.89 -9.44
CA CYS A 689 2.48 8.51 -9.95
C CYS A 689 1.45 7.54 -10.56
N ASN A 690 1.42 6.27 -10.13
CA ASN A 690 0.35 5.34 -10.54
C ASN A 690 -0.93 5.64 -9.73
N ASN A 691 -1.58 6.79 -10.06
CA ASN A 691 -2.76 7.28 -9.35
C ASN A 691 -4.06 7.04 -10.13
N ARG A 692 -4.01 6.23 -11.19
CA ARG A 692 -5.12 5.86 -12.05
C ARG A 692 -4.90 4.50 -12.68
N GLU A 693 -5.97 3.70 -12.80
CA GLU A 693 -5.94 2.38 -13.43
C GLU A 693 -6.44 2.39 -14.87
N SER A 694 -7.42 3.26 -15.20
CA SER A 694 -7.93 3.40 -16.56
C SER A 694 -6.84 3.94 -17.47
N ASN A 695 -6.59 3.24 -18.58
CA ASN A 695 -5.51 3.54 -19.55
C ASN A 695 -4.11 3.66 -18.89
N ARG A 696 -3.84 2.92 -17.83
CA ARG A 696 -2.63 3.07 -17.00
C ARG A 696 -1.31 2.95 -17.75
N PHE A 697 -1.26 2.26 -18.89
CA PHE A 697 -0.06 2.08 -19.70
C PHE A 697 0.33 3.33 -20.48
N GLU A 698 -0.67 4.13 -20.92
CA GLU A 698 -0.49 5.28 -21.79
C GLU A 698 -0.94 6.60 -21.15
N CYS A 699 -1.44 6.57 -19.93
CA CYS A 699 -1.89 7.77 -19.25
C CYS A 699 -0.71 8.62 -18.79
N ASP A 700 -0.64 9.86 -19.32
CA ASP A 700 0.41 10.83 -18.97
C ASP A 700 0.03 11.58 -17.67
N SER A 701 0.73 11.31 -16.61
CA SER A 701 0.66 12.05 -15.33
C SER A 701 1.46 13.35 -15.48
N ARG A 702 0.77 14.45 -15.80
CA ARG A 702 1.38 15.76 -15.99
C ARG A 702 1.44 16.49 -14.67
N VAL A 703 2.63 16.68 -14.17
CA VAL A 703 2.87 17.12 -12.78
C VAL A 703 4.06 18.07 -12.69
N SER A 704 4.00 19.06 -11.78
CA SER A 704 5.11 19.94 -11.52
C SER A 704 6.27 19.20 -10.83
N GLU A 705 7.51 19.63 -11.03
CA GLU A 705 8.66 19.06 -10.32
C GLU A 705 8.50 19.23 -8.81
N ARG A 706 7.87 20.33 -8.36
CA ARG A 706 7.60 20.58 -6.96
C ARG A 706 6.66 19.53 -6.36
N ALA A 707 5.51 19.31 -6.99
CA ALA A 707 4.56 18.30 -6.52
C ALA A 707 5.14 16.88 -6.57
N LEU A 708 5.92 16.56 -7.60
CA LEU A 708 6.66 15.30 -7.65
C LEU A 708 7.52 15.12 -6.40
N ARG A 709 8.38 16.10 -6.07
CA ARG A 709 9.35 15.99 -4.97
C ARG A 709 8.73 16.08 -3.58
N GLU A 710 7.70 16.92 -3.39
CA GLU A 710 7.10 17.15 -2.08
C GLU A 710 5.99 16.14 -1.75
N ILE A 711 5.31 15.56 -2.75
CA ILE A 711 4.15 14.66 -2.56
C ILE A 711 4.42 13.26 -3.10
N TYR A 712 4.56 13.11 -4.42
CA TYR A 712 4.49 11.79 -5.08
C TYR A 712 5.76 10.95 -4.93
N LEU A 713 6.91 11.58 -4.81
CA LEU A 713 8.21 10.94 -4.58
C LEU A 713 8.63 10.95 -3.10
N ARG A 714 8.06 11.85 -2.28
CA ARG A 714 8.50 12.02 -0.89
C ARG A 714 8.35 10.76 -0.04
N GLY A 715 7.23 10.05 -0.17
CA GLY A 715 7.02 8.77 0.53
C GLY A 715 8.07 7.72 0.14
N PHE A 716 8.38 7.62 -1.15
CA PHE A 716 9.43 6.73 -1.66
C PHE A 716 10.82 7.12 -1.12
N GLU A 717 11.15 8.42 -1.12
CA GLU A 717 12.42 8.90 -0.55
C GLU A 717 12.58 8.48 0.91
N ILE A 718 11.53 8.66 1.73
CA ILE A 718 11.52 8.23 3.13
C ILE A 718 11.74 6.72 3.24
N CYS A 719 11.01 5.93 2.47
CA CYS A 719 11.13 4.47 2.48
C CYS A 719 12.53 4.00 2.08
N ILE A 720 13.09 4.56 1.00
CA ILE A 720 14.43 4.24 0.51
C ILE A 720 15.50 4.56 1.56
N LYS A 721 15.46 5.76 2.11
CA LYS A 721 16.48 6.22 3.08
C LYS A 721 16.39 5.50 4.44
N GLU A 722 15.18 5.13 4.88
CA GLU A 722 15.00 4.53 6.19
C GLU A 722 15.03 3.00 6.21
N ALA A 723 14.67 2.34 5.12
CA ALA A 723 14.51 0.89 5.09
C ALA A 723 15.40 0.17 4.08
N ASP A 724 16.04 0.89 3.16
CA ASP A 724 16.94 0.37 2.13
C ASP A 724 16.32 -0.86 1.41
N PRO A 725 15.19 -0.70 0.70
CA PRO A 725 14.55 -1.81 -0.02
C PRO A 725 15.51 -2.37 -1.06
N TRP A 726 15.50 -3.69 -1.24
CA TRP A 726 16.43 -4.33 -2.18
C TRP A 726 15.94 -4.24 -3.62
N THR A 727 14.65 -3.96 -3.82
CA THR A 727 14.11 -3.71 -5.15
C THR A 727 13.08 -2.58 -5.17
N VAL A 728 12.96 -1.90 -6.32
CA VAL A 728 11.93 -0.91 -6.63
C VAL A 728 11.30 -1.29 -7.97
N MET A 729 9.99 -1.19 -8.09
CA MET A 729 9.27 -1.42 -9.34
C MET A 729 8.84 -0.09 -9.96
N SER A 730 9.28 0.19 -11.20
CA SER A 730 8.77 1.31 -11.98
C SER A 730 7.31 1.11 -12.34
N SER A 731 6.55 2.20 -12.47
CA SER A 731 5.12 2.14 -12.77
C SER A 731 4.82 2.00 -14.27
N TYR A 732 3.56 1.72 -14.61
CA TYR A 732 3.11 1.64 -15.99
C TYR A 732 3.07 2.98 -16.71
N ASN A 733 2.63 4.03 -16.00
CA ASN A 733 2.23 5.30 -16.56
C ASN A 733 3.41 6.14 -17.09
N ILE A 734 3.04 7.12 -17.87
CA ILE A 734 3.91 8.18 -18.34
C ILE A 734 3.95 9.30 -17.28
N ILE A 735 5.09 9.96 -17.10
CA ILE A 735 5.24 11.21 -16.34
C ILE A 735 5.82 12.26 -17.25
N ASN A 736 5.08 13.35 -17.44
CA ASN A 736 5.52 14.49 -18.25
C ASN A 736 6.06 14.07 -19.64
N GLY A 737 5.36 13.13 -20.30
CA GLY A 737 5.67 12.67 -21.65
C GLY A 737 6.74 11.56 -21.73
N CYS A 738 7.27 11.05 -20.61
CA CYS A 738 8.25 9.97 -20.59
C CYS A 738 7.75 8.79 -19.74
N HIS A 739 7.81 7.55 -20.24
CA HIS A 739 7.50 6.37 -19.45
C HIS A 739 8.41 6.28 -18.23
N THR A 740 7.88 5.94 -17.09
CA THR A 740 8.65 5.84 -15.84
C THR A 740 9.80 4.84 -15.94
N SER A 741 9.59 3.73 -16.66
CA SER A 741 10.61 2.69 -16.90
C SER A 741 11.77 3.15 -17.79
N THR A 742 11.58 4.20 -18.60
CA THR A 742 12.60 4.78 -19.48
C THR A 742 13.07 6.17 -19.06
N SER A 743 12.67 6.62 -17.87
CA SER A 743 13.04 7.94 -17.37
C SER A 743 14.38 7.91 -16.62
N TYR A 744 15.46 8.30 -17.31
CA TYR A 744 16.79 8.44 -16.71
C TYR A 744 16.80 9.42 -15.54
N GLU A 745 16.08 10.54 -15.67
CA GLU A 745 15.95 11.53 -14.60
C GLU A 745 15.33 10.94 -13.33
N LEU A 746 14.29 10.10 -13.50
CA LEU A 746 13.59 9.46 -12.38
C LEU A 746 14.44 8.34 -11.76
N LEU A 747 14.88 7.38 -12.59
CA LEU A 747 15.50 6.13 -12.11
C LEU A 747 16.97 6.29 -11.76
N THR A 748 17.69 7.11 -12.50
CA THR A 748 19.13 7.27 -12.30
C THR A 748 19.48 8.55 -11.54
N GLU A 749 19.00 9.71 -11.96
CA GLU A 749 19.39 10.97 -11.32
C GLU A 749 18.77 11.11 -9.92
N ILE A 750 17.46 10.86 -9.77
CA ILE A 750 16.75 11.00 -8.49
C ILE A 750 16.97 9.75 -7.63
N LEU A 751 16.46 8.58 -8.08
CA LEU A 751 16.42 7.37 -7.26
C LEU A 751 17.84 6.89 -6.87
N LYS A 752 18.73 6.69 -7.87
CA LYS A 752 20.07 6.16 -7.61
C LYS A 752 21.06 7.28 -7.22
N GLY A 753 20.96 8.45 -7.85
CA GLY A 753 21.89 9.57 -7.64
C GLY A 753 21.58 10.37 -6.37
N GLU A 754 20.42 11.04 -6.31
CA GLU A 754 20.09 11.93 -5.18
C GLU A 754 19.80 11.18 -3.88
N TRP A 755 19.12 10.01 -3.97
CA TRP A 755 18.73 9.25 -2.78
C TRP A 755 19.71 8.12 -2.44
N GLY A 756 20.61 7.76 -3.35
CA GLY A 756 21.65 6.75 -3.14
C GLY A 756 21.13 5.31 -3.13
N PHE A 757 20.01 5.03 -3.80
CA PHE A 757 19.48 3.69 -3.94
C PHE A 757 20.46 2.75 -4.63
N LYS A 758 20.72 1.59 -4.03
CA LYS A 758 21.72 0.61 -4.49
C LYS A 758 21.10 -0.69 -5.00
N GLY A 759 19.80 -0.87 -4.80
CA GLY A 759 19.08 -2.07 -5.16
C GLY A 759 18.78 -2.17 -6.66
N MET A 760 18.04 -3.19 -7.02
CA MET A 760 17.59 -3.48 -8.38
C MET A 760 16.30 -2.69 -8.69
N VAL A 761 16.21 -2.11 -9.87
CA VAL A 761 14.96 -1.57 -10.43
C VAL A 761 14.38 -2.59 -11.41
N THR A 762 13.11 -2.93 -11.25
CA THR A 762 12.37 -3.78 -12.18
C THR A 762 11.21 -3.02 -12.81
N THR A 763 10.79 -3.38 -14.01
CA THR A 763 9.52 -2.89 -14.56
C THR A 763 8.34 -3.55 -13.85
N ASP A 764 7.16 -2.95 -13.98
CA ASP A 764 5.91 -3.68 -13.85
C ASP A 764 5.71 -4.62 -15.06
N TRP A 765 4.68 -5.49 -15.05
CA TRP A 765 4.49 -6.54 -16.05
C TRP A 765 3.90 -6.03 -17.36
N GLY A 766 4.59 -6.29 -18.47
CA GLY A 766 4.08 -5.97 -19.80
C GLY A 766 4.07 -4.48 -20.11
N VAL A 767 5.00 -3.70 -19.58
CA VAL A 767 5.21 -2.30 -20.00
C VAL A 767 5.51 -2.21 -21.49
N HIS A 768 5.06 -1.14 -22.14
CA HIS A 768 5.15 -0.96 -23.61
C HIS A 768 6.43 -0.28 -24.09
N SER A 769 7.33 0.09 -23.19
CA SER A 769 8.61 0.71 -23.53
C SER A 769 9.62 -0.28 -24.10
N HIS A 770 10.58 0.19 -24.90
CA HIS A 770 11.66 -0.62 -25.45
C HIS A 770 12.66 -1.00 -24.34
N HIS A 771 13.04 -2.28 -24.29
CA HIS A 771 13.92 -2.82 -23.25
C HIS A 771 15.31 -2.15 -23.23
N SER A 772 15.87 -1.81 -24.41
CA SER A 772 17.14 -1.09 -24.48
C SER A 772 17.08 0.32 -23.88
N ASP A 773 15.94 1.04 -24.03
CA ASP A 773 15.76 2.36 -23.42
C ASP A 773 15.58 2.25 -21.90
N GLU A 774 14.94 1.19 -21.42
CA GLU A 774 14.80 0.86 -20.00
C GLU A 774 16.19 0.66 -19.35
N ILE A 775 17.06 -0.15 -19.97
CA ILE A 775 18.44 -0.37 -19.51
C ILE A 775 19.21 0.95 -19.42
N LEU A 776 19.15 1.78 -20.45
CA LEU A 776 19.84 3.07 -20.50
C LEU A 776 19.32 4.06 -19.46
N ALA A 777 18.03 3.97 -19.12
CA ALA A 777 17.43 4.80 -18.07
C ALA A 777 17.79 4.33 -16.66
N GLY A 778 18.27 3.10 -16.51
CA GLY A 778 18.61 2.52 -15.22
C GLY A 778 17.56 1.57 -14.65
N ASN A 779 16.63 1.08 -15.45
CA ASN A 779 15.81 -0.06 -15.13
C ASN A 779 16.63 -1.34 -15.40
N ASP A 780 16.70 -2.25 -14.44
CA ASP A 780 17.67 -3.34 -14.46
C ASP A 780 17.09 -4.65 -14.98
N LEU A 781 15.77 -4.81 -14.88
CA LEU A 781 15.08 -6.05 -15.20
C LEU A 781 13.71 -5.75 -15.82
N LYS A 782 13.45 -6.26 -17.02
CA LYS A 782 12.10 -6.21 -17.62
C LYS A 782 11.30 -7.45 -17.22
N MET A 783 10.20 -7.23 -16.44
CA MET A 783 9.25 -8.29 -16.05
C MET A 783 8.04 -8.29 -16.98
N GLY A 784 7.35 -9.35 -17.07
CA GLY A 784 7.16 -10.68 -17.24
C GLY A 784 8.12 -11.42 -18.18
N GLU A 785 8.42 -10.91 -19.41
CA GLU A 785 9.40 -11.48 -20.33
C GLU A 785 10.26 -10.36 -20.88
N GLY A 786 11.58 -10.61 -20.96
CA GLY A 786 12.50 -9.69 -21.63
C GLY A 786 12.30 -9.68 -23.16
N GLU A 787 12.97 -8.76 -23.84
CA GLU A 787 12.96 -8.63 -25.29
C GLU A 787 14.36 -8.96 -25.88
N PRO A 788 14.82 -10.23 -25.82
CA PRO A 788 16.21 -10.58 -26.15
C PRO A 788 16.59 -10.24 -27.60
N ASN A 789 15.66 -10.33 -28.53
CA ASN A 789 15.92 -9.97 -29.93
C ASN A 789 16.14 -8.46 -30.13
N GLU A 790 15.35 -7.63 -29.45
CA GLU A 790 15.49 -6.16 -29.44
C GLU A 790 16.82 -5.77 -28.80
N LEU A 791 17.18 -6.35 -27.66
CA LEU A 791 18.45 -6.09 -27.00
C LEU A 791 19.66 -6.52 -27.83
N LYS A 792 19.55 -7.64 -28.55
CA LYS A 792 20.61 -8.09 -29.44
C LYS A 792 20.84 -7.09 -30.58
N GLU A 793 19.77 -6.64 -31.22
CA GLU A 793 19.84 -5.62 -32.25
C GLU A 793 20.43 -4.29 -31.69
N ALA A 794 19.96 -3.87 -30.52
CA ALA A 794 20.45 -2.67 -29.83
C ALA A 794 21.95 -2.77 -29.48
N TYR A 795 22.43 -3.95 -29.10
CA TYR A 795 23.82 -4.22 -28.83
C TYR A 795 24.67 -4.21 -30.13
N GLU A 796 24.21 -4.89 -31.17
CA GLU A 796 24.89 -4.98 -32.46
C GLU A 796 25.01 -3.61 -33.16
N ASN A 797 24.03 -2.74 -33.02
CA ASN A 797 24.07 -1.38 -33.57
C ASN A 797 24.73 -0.33 -32.63
N GLY A 798 25.17 -0.75 -31.45
CA GLY A 798 25.90 0.10 -30.51
C GLY A 798 25.03 1.06 -29.68
N LYS A 799 23.69 0.88 -29.67
CA LYS A 799 22.78 1.64 -28.78
C LYS A 799 23.06 1.34 -27.32
N ILE A 800 23.21 0.04 -26.98
CA ILE A 800 23.66 -0.42 -25.66
C ILE A 800 25.02 -1.08 -25.75
N THR A 801 25.75 -1.11 -24.64
CA THR A 801 27.07 -1.71 -24.53
C THR A 801 27.06 -2.90 -23.60
N ARG A 802 28.11 -3.72 -23.65
CA ARG A 802 28.30 -4.79 -22.66
C ARG A 802 28.30 -4.26 -21.23
N ALA A 803 28.89 -3.08 -20.98
CA ALA A 803 28.97 -2.48 -19.66
C ALA A 803 27.57 -2.08 -19.12
N ASP A 804 26.65 -1.69 -20.00
CA ASP A 804 25.26 -1.38 -19.58
C ASP A 804 24.53 -2.64 -19.10
N LEU A 805 24.68 -3.75 -19.83
CA LEU A 805 24.12 -5.05 -19.45
C LEU A 805 24.76 -5.57 -18.15
N GLU A 806 26.08 -5.49 -18.01
CA GLU A 806 26.81 -5.92 -16.80
C GLU A 806 26.39 -5.11 -15.58
N ALA A 807 26.12 -3.81 -15.72
CA ALA A 807 25.62 -2.98 -14.62
C ALA A 807 24.23 -3.41 -14.12
N CYS A 808 23.33 -3.82 -15.03
CA CYS A 808 22.03 -4.37 -14.69
C CYS A 808 22.17 -5.74 -13.99
N VAL A 809 22.92 -6.65 -14.59
CA VAL A 809 23.20 -7.98 -14.02
C VAL A 809 23.83 -7.87 -12.63
N ARG A 810 24.72 -6.89 -12.43
CA ARG A 810 25.33 -6.65 -11.11
C ARG A 810 24.28 -6.37 -10.03
N ARG A 811 23.30 -5.51 -10.28
CA ARG A 811 22.25 -5.18 -9.30
C ARG A 811 21.31 -6.35 -9.07
N ILE A 812 20.98 -7.12 -10.10
CA ILE A 812 20.21 -8.37 -9.99
C ILE A 812 20.94 -9.37 -9.09
N LEU A 813 22.25 -9.56 -9.30
CA LEU A 813 23.06 -10.49 -8.50
C LEU A 813 23.25 -10.01 -7.06
N VAL A 814 23.40 -8.71 -6.80
CA VAL A 814 23.45 -8.16 -5.43
C VAL A 814 22.14 -8.51 -4.70
N MET A 815 20.99 -8.31 -5.34
CA MET A 815 19.71 -8.69 -4.76
C MET A 815 19.63 -10.21 -4.52
N THR A 816 20.08 -11.02 -5.46
CA THR A 816 20.16 -12.50 -5.31
C THR A 816 21.02 -12.89 -4.10
N ILE A 817 22.14 -12.20 -3.87
CA ILE A 817 23.00 -12.42 -2.69
C ILE A 817 22.27 -12.03 -1.39
N ASN A 818 21.52 -10.93 -1.38
CA ASN A 818 20.80 -10.46 -0.20
C ASN A 818 19.74 -11.46 0.30
N VAL A 819 19.10 -12.21 -0.62
CA VAL A 819 18.10 -13.22 -0.27
C VAL A 819 18.72 -14.61 0.01
N ALA A 820 20.03 -14.76 -0.01
CA ALA A 820 20.71 -16.01 0.35
C ALA A 820 20.45 -16.44 1.81
N GLU A 821 20.68 -17.70 2.12
CA GLU A 821 20.53 -18.29 3.46
C GLU A 821 21.52 -17.67 4.50
#